data_c0a7d0b87e4365b9fba874ac329a59de
#
_entry.id   c0a7d0b87e4365b9fba874ac329a59de
#
_cell.length_a   1.000
_cell.length_b   1.000
_cell.length_c   1.000
_cell.angle_alpha   90.00
_cell.angle_beta   90.00
_cell.angle_gamma   90.00
#
_symmetry.space_group_name_H-M   'P 1'
#
loop_
_entity.id
_entity.type
_entity.pdbx_description
1 polymer ?
#
loop_
_entity_poly.entity_id
_entity_poly.type
_entity_poly.pdbx_seq_one_letter_code
_entity_poly.pdbx_strand_id
1 'polypeptide(L)'
;MSTPPGENRPAGRRTVSPWMRQLVAEIARSRHVILHGNIHDVVRWQGGFVPLARALGAVLDTLSYDVVGRYDQIDGLVFDGEDGHRRFARLIEARPPSATGPEELPQEREEQGEQREQQGTPGAAGTSRSARAEELHRRMRSSIREGAAEAPRYRQPSEALAAVRRGLAQQSRPAAFILDFAELLLLDPDHHDRQDRDLLLLTKKMMLESGHAAGAQVHNLLVIVVPDLASVPPWLHRDEPFVRAVEVPMPSYRERLGYLGTIAGRFHGRSPEHQDDTAAAVRTLANLTDGMALAELDGLAQTSRVEKVPLSEPRELVKRALFGQQDDPWVRLVDRIPQAEQQLGERVIGQPVAVRAVSRALAAGTLNVDFVSDPHSVEARPKGVFFFAGPTGVGKTELARSLSDMIFDDETALTRFDMSTFAMEHAAERFTGAPPGYVGHERGGELTNRVMSKPFSVLLFDEIEKSHGSVFDKFLQILEDGRLTDGLGRTAYFSQSLIIFTSNIGATPLYALLQKGELPSYDEVSELFQHEVSEHFATTLKRPELLGRIGNGVLAFDILRPENIPAITAKFLRQITASAARAGIELDLEQESITAGVAQAMRDPRSLALGGREIRNILDRSVRAPLIDCVVATGRRTGRFRLELPEDRTVALVTPQP
;
A
#
# COMPACT_ATOMS: atom_id res chain seq x y z
N MET A 1 -20.22 61.32 -12.44
CA MET A 1 -19.43 60.69 -11.35
C MET A 1 -18.60 59.59 -11.95
N SER A 2 -17.32 59.74 -11.92
CA SER A 2 -16.29 59.06 -12.68
C SER A 2 -16.08 57.63 -12.20
N THR A 3 -16.06 56.68 -13.11
CA THR A 3 -15.53 55.33 -12.93
C THR A 3 -14.01 55.36 -12.78
N PRO A 4 -13.39 54.62 -11.84
CA PRO A 4 -11.95 54.54 -11.74
C PRO A 4 -11.35 53.65 -12.84
N PRO A 5 -10.11 53.92 -13.26
CA PRO A 5 -9.48 53.23 -14.38
C PRO A 5 -9.09 51.80 -14.02
N GLY A 6 -9.37 50.89 -14.95
CA GLY A 6 -9.02 49.47 -14.85
C GLY A 6 -7.50 49.28 -14.71
N GLU A 7 -7.10 48.61 -13.66
CA GLU A 7 -5.76 48.07 -13.52
C GLU A 7 -5.47 47.05 -14.62
N ASN A 8 -4.64 47.47 -15.54
CA ASN A 8 -4.04 46.64 -16.56
C ASN A 8 -3.07 45.66 -15.87
N ARG A 9 -3.55 44.52 -15.41
CA ARG A 9 -2.67 43.45 -14.91
C ARG A 9 -1.94 42.85 -16.11
N PRO A 10 -0.60 42.87 -16.11
CA PRO A 10 0.16 42.28 -17.20
C PRO A 10 -0.14 40.78 -17.27
N ALA A 11 -0.64 40.33 -18.42
CA ALA A 11 -0.79 38.94 -18.77
C ALA A 11 0.58 38.23 -18.67
N GLY A 12 0.66 37.15 -17.85
CA GLY A 12 1.77 36.22 -17.93
C GLY A 12 2.79 36.21 -16.80
N ARG A 13 2.39 36.25 -15.52
CA ARG A 13 3.20 35.55 -14.49
C ARG A 13 3.04 34.06 -14.69
N ARG A 14 3.99 33.43 -15.43
CA ARG A 14 4.17 32.00 -15.55
C ARG A 14 4.21 31.41 -14.13
N THR A 15 3.20 30.66 -13.73
CA THR A 15 3.10 30.10 -12.39
C THR A 15 4.06 28.93 -12.28
N VAL A 16 5.23 29.20 -11.72
CA VAL A 16 6.22 28.17 -11.34
C VAL A 16 5.79 27.57 -10.01
N SER A 17 5.89 26.26 -9.85
CA SER A 17 5.55 25.55 -8.62
C SER A 17 6.33 26.10 -7.41
N PRO A 18 5.78 26.10 -6.20
CA PRO A 18 6.44 26.65 -5.01
C PRO A 18 7.81 26.03 -4.74
N TRP A 19 7.92 24.71 -4.83
CA TRP A 19 9.17 23.97 -4.61
C TRP A 19 10.25 24.34 -5.64
N MET A 20 9.87 24.59 -6.89
CA MET A 20 10.83 24.99 -7.93
C MET A 20 11.34 26.43 -7.70
N ARG A 21 10.51 27.32 -7.16
CA ARG A 21 10.98 28.64 -6.71
C ARG A 21 11.95 28.52 -5.54
N GLN A 22 11.70 27.59 -4.62
CA GLN A 22 12.61 27.29 -3.53
C GLN A 22 13.93 26.75 -4.07
N LEU A 23 13.91 25.80 -5.01
CA LEU A 23 15.11 25.27 -5.68
C LEU A 23 15.97 26.39 -6.27
N VAL A 24 15.37 27.26 -7.08
CA VAL A 24 16.08 28.40 -7.70
C VAL A 24 16.65 29.33 -6.64
N ALA A 25 15.90 29.58 -5.56
CA ALA A 25 16.38 30.44 -4.47
C ALA A 25 17.56 29.80 -3.70
N GLU A 26 17.56 28.50 -3.48
CA GLU A 26 18.67 27.80 -2.82
C GLU A 26 19.92 27.75 -3.71
N ILE A 27 19.76 27.54 -5.02
CA ILE A 27 20.86 27.63 -5.98
C ILE A 27 21.46 29.07 -6.00
N ALA A 28 20.61 30.08 -5.99
CA ALA A 28 21.07 31.47 -5.94
C ALA A 28 21.80 31.86 -4.64
N ARG A 29 21.58 31.09 -3.56
CA ARG A 29 22.32 31.25 -2.30
C ARG A 29 23.63 30.47 -2.26
N SER A 30 24.08 29.96 -3.39
CA SER A 30 25.33 29.21 -3.53
C SER A 30 25.36 27.91 -2.71
N ARG A 31 24.30 27.14 -2.76
CA ARG A 31 24.15 25.89 -2.02
C ARG A 31 23.95 24.69 -2.93
N HIS A 32 24.49 23.56 -2.52
CA HIS A 32 24.17 22.29 -3.12
C HIS A 32 22.76 21.87 -2.70
N VAL A 33 22.10 21.08 -3.53
CA VAL A 33 20.69 20.70 -3.32
C VAL A 33 20.52 19.18 -3.35
N ILE A 34 19.75 18.66 -2.41
CA ILE A 34 19.20 17.31 -2.46
C ILE A 34 17.73 17.44 -2.78
N LEU A 35 17.33 16.95 -3.96
CA LEU A 35 15.92 16.82 -4.35
C LEU A 35 15.39 15.48 -3.92
N HIS A 36 14.27 15.46 -3.22
CA HIS A 36 13.63 14.23 -2.78
C HIS A 36 12.11 14.28 -2.92
N GLY A 37 11.43 13.13 -2.81
CA GLY A 37 9.98 12.99 -2.94
C GLY A 37 9.55 12.52 -4.32
N ASN A 38 8.61 13.20 -4.96
CA ASN A 38 8.03 12.79 -6.25
C ASN A 38 8.96 13.13 -7.44
N ILE A 39 10.15 12.54 -7.47
CA ILE A 39 11.23 12.86 -8.40
C ILE A 39 11.09 12.22 -9.79
N HIS A 40 10.32 11.14 -9.93
CA HIS A 40 10.16 10.42 -11.20
C HIS A 40 8.94 10.89 -12.01
N ASP A 41 8.30 11.97 -11.60
CA ASP A 41 7.08 12.49 -12.20
C ASP A 41 7.36 13.57 -13.27
N VAL A 42 6.31 13.94 -13.97
CA VAL A 42 6.28 15.14 -14.80
C VAL A 42 5.94 16.36 -13.93
N VAL A 43 6.53 17.49 -14.24
CA VAL A 43 6.35 18.73 -13.49
C VAL A 43 5.92 19.87 -14.41
N ARG A 44 5.22 20.84 -13.85
CA ARG A 44 4.80 22.02 -14.61
C ARG A 44 5.96 22.99 -14.83
N TRP A 45 6.33 23.15 -16.10
CA TRP A 45 7.41 24.07 -16.51
C TRP A 45 6.98 24.94 -17.70
N GLN A 46 7.14 26.26 -17.61
CA GLN A 46 6.88 27.26 -18.68
C GLN A 46 5.50 27.13 -19.36
N GLY A 47 4.47 26.71 -18.60
CA GLY A 47 3.10 26.54 -19.10
C GLY A 47 2.77 25.18 -19.68
N GLY A 48 3.74 24.26 -19.78
CA GLY A 48 3.58 22.86 -20.15
C GLY A 48 3.91 21.92 -18.99
N PHE A 49 3.95 20.62 -19.29
CA PHE A 49 4.35 19.54 -18.38
C PHE A 49 5.50 18.76 -19.04
N VAL A 50 6.59 18.60 -18.29
CA VAL A 50 7.79 17.92 -18.76
C VAL A 50 8.35 17.01 -17.64
N PRO A 51 9.11 15.95 -17.95
CA PRO A 51 9.80 15.15 -16.93
C PRO A 51 10.69 16.06 -16.05
N LEU A 52 10.76 15.74 -14.75
CA LEU A 52 11.55 16.51 -13.78
C LEU A 52 12.98 16.72 -14.24
N ALA A 53 13.62 15.66 -14.74
CA ALA A 53 14.98 15.71 -15.26
C ALA A 53 15.19 16.78 -16.35
N ARG A 54 14.20 16.91 -17.26
CA ARG A 54 14.22 17.95 -18.31
C ARG A 54 13.98 19.36 -17.75
N ALA A 55 13.09 19.46 -16.76
CA ALA A 55 12.84 20.73 -16.08
C ALA A 55 14.09 21.23 -15.35
N LEU A 56 14.83 20.32 -14.70
CA LEU A 56 16.09 20.65 -14.02
C LEU A 56 17.15 21.19 -15.00
N GLY A 57 17.36 20.50 -16.13
CA GLY A 57 18.27 21.00 -17.18
C GLY A 57 17.89 22.41 -17.62
N ALA A 58 16.60 22.64 -17.94
CA ALA A 58 16.12 23.97 -18.35
C ALA A 58 16.25 25.05 -17.27
N VAL A 59 16.13 24.69 -15.98
CA VAL A 59 16.40 25.61 -14.86
C VAL A 59 17.87 26.00 -14.83
N LEU A 60 18.78 25.02 -14.94
CA LEU A 60 20.21 25.23 -14.90
C LEU A 60 20.69 26.08 -16.11
N ASP A 61 20.13 25.85 -17.30
CA ASP A 61 20.37 26.69 -18.48
C ASP A 61 19.95 28.15 -18.24
N THR A 62 18.77 28.33 -17.61
CA THR A 62 18.26 29.70 -17.28
C THR A 62 19.17 30.41 -16.27
N LEU A 63 19.85 29.67 -15.40
CA LEU A 63 20.81 30.18 -14.43
C LEU A 63 22.23 30.36 -15.01
N SER A 64 22.38 30.13 -16.31
CA SER A 64 23.63 30.37 -17.08
C SER A 64 24.80 29.46 -16.66
N TYR A 65 24.53 28.21 -16.33
CA TYR A 65 25.58 27.19 -16.22
C TYR A 65 26.11 26.82 -17.61
N ASP A 66 27.44 26.86 -17.78
CA ASP A 66 28.10 26.63 -19.05
C ASP A 66 28.30 25.10 -19.33
N VAL A 67 28.43 24.33 -18.24
CA VAL A 67 28.55 22.89 -18.28
C VAL A 67 27.50 22.28 -17.34
N VAL A 68 26.57 21.52 -17.90
CA VAL A 68 25.59 20.73 -17.15
C VAL A 68 25.82 19.26 -17.42
N GLY A 69 26.22 18.52 -16.38
CA GLY A 69 26.45 17.07 -16.45
C GLY A 69 25.43 16.31 -15.63
N ARG A 70 25.05 15.12 -16.08
CA ARG A 70 24.21 14.18 -15.36
C ARG A 70 24.93 12.86 -15.26
N TYR A 71 24.89 12.25 -14.09
CA TYR A 71 25.46 10.95 -13.82
C TYR A 71 24.42 9.98 -13.25
N ASP A 72 24.33 8.81 -13.84
CA ASP A 72 23.76 7.60 -13.27
C ASP A 72 24.64 6.39 -13.57
N GLN A 73 24.40 5.26 -12.90
CA GLN A 73 25.26 4.08 -13.02
C GLN A 73 25.11 3.34 -14.37
N ILE A 74 24.05 3.59 -15.14
CA ILE A 74 23.78 2.92 -16.42
C ILE A 74 24.39 3.70 -17.57
N ASP A 75 24.07 4.98 -17.67
CA ASP A 75 24.50 5.84 -18.78
C ASP A 75 25.91 6.43 -18.54
N GLY A 76 26.34 6.47 -17.27
CA GLY A 76 27.58 7.13 -16.87
C GLY A 76 27.43 8.66 -16.85
N LEU A 77 28.53 9.39 -16.97
CA LEU A 77 28.51 10.86 -16.97
C LEU A 77 28.18 11.39 -18.37
N VAL A 78 26.98 11.94 -18.54
CA VAL A 78 26.42 12.49 -19.80
C VAL A 78 26.28 14.00 -19.67
N PHE A 79 26.37 14.72 -20.78
CA PHE A 79 26.26 16.17 -20.84
C PHE A 79 25.19 16.61 -21.81
N ASP A 80 24.52 17.72 -21.52
CA ASP A 80 23.51 18.29 -22.40
C ASP A 80 24.16 18.98 -23.61
N GLY A 81 23.62 18.71 -24.81
CA GLY A 81 24.07 19.27 -26.08
C GLY A 81 25.30 18.60 -26.70
N GLU A 82 25.48 18.77 -28.02
CA GLU A 82 26.56 18.13 -28.83
C GLU A 82 27.97 18.51 -28.35
N ASP A 83 28.15 19.70 -27.78
CA ASP A 83 29.45 20.19 -27.32
C ASP A 83 29.68 20.02 -25.81
N GLY A 84 28.73 19.45 -25.08
CA GLY A 84 28.81 19.33 -23.61
C GLY A 84 30.05 18.56 -23.14
N HIS A 85 30.34 17.41 -23.73
CA HIS A 85 31.54 16.61 -23.47
C HIS A 85 32.85 17.38 -23.76
N ARG A 86 32.87 18.14 -24.86
CA ARG A 86 34.07 18.92 -25.23
C ARG A 86 34.28 20.09 -24.26
N ARG A 87 33.19 20.74 -23.81
CA ARG A 87 33.27 21.81 -22.81
C ARG A 87 33.76 21.26 -21.46
N PHE A 88 33.23 20.13 -21.03
CA PHE A 88 33.68 19.46 -19.82
C PHE A 88 35.14 19.03 -19.89
N ALA A 89 35.58 18.38 -20.96
CA ALA A 89 36.98 17.98 -21.13
C ALA A 89 37.91 19.21 -21.00
N ARG A 90 37.59 20.32 -21.67
CA ARG A 90 38.36 21.58 -21.53
C ARG A 90 38.29 22.13 -20.11
N LEU A 91 37.17 21.98 -19.40
CA LEU A 91 37.00 22.46 -18.04
C LEU A 91 37.95 21.71 -17.07
N ILE A 92 38.06 20.39 -17.19
CA ILE A 92 38.91 19.56 -16.28
C ILE A 92 40.40 19.54 -16.69
N GLU A 93 40.73 19.86 -17.96
CA GLU A 93 42.11 20.01 -18.44
C GLU A 93 42.71 21.37 -18.10
N ALA A 94 41.89 22.37 -17.85
CA ALA A 94 42.33 23.70 -17.41
C ALA A 94 43.02 23.58 -16.04
N ARG A 95 44.33 23.81 -16.00
CA ARG A 95 45.17 23.73 -14.81
C ARG A 95 44.69 24.79 -13.79
N PRO A 96 44.44 24.43 -12.53
CA PRO A 96 44.13 25.44 -11.53
C PRO A 96 45.33 26.39 -11.34
N PRO A 97 45.12 27.66 -11.04
CA PRO A 97 46.20 28.55 -10.75
C PRO A 97 47.05 27.97 -9.58
N SER A 98 48.33 27.82 -9.82
CA SER A 98 49.31 27.12 -8.99
C SER A 98 49.32 27.62 -7.55
N ALA A 99 48.91 26.76 -6.63
CA ALA A 99 49.45 26.78 -5.24
C ALA A 99 50.82 26.12 -5.29
N THR A 100 51.84 26.86 -5.06
CA THR A 100 53.24 26.40 -4.94
C THR A 100 53.41 25.41 -3.79
N GLY A 101 53.83 24.18 -4.07
CA GLY A 101 54.26 23.15 -3.13
C GLY A 101 55.01 22.06 -3.89
N PRO A 102 55.95 21.34 -3.28
CA PRO A 102 57.21 20.88 -3.90
C PRO A 102 57.07 19.61 -4.79
N GLU A 103 57.97 19.55 -5.75
CA GLU A 103 58.25 18.49 -6.70
C GLU A 103 58.34 17.08 -6.07
N GLU A 104 57.66 16.13 -6.67
CA GLU A 104 57.97 14.70 -6.52
C GLU A 104 58.46 14.11 -7.86
N LEU A 105 59.51 13.35 -7.71
CA LEU A 105 60.33 12.70 -8.74
C LEU A 105 59.62 11.57 -9.50
N PRO A 106 60.09 11.22 -10.69
CA PRO A 106 59.41 10.26 -11.57
C PRO A 106 59.79 8.81 -11.20
N GLN A 107 58.81 7.92 -11.23
CA GLN A 107 59.01 6.49 -11.21
C GLN A 107 58.75 5.84 -12.55
N GLU A 108 59.56 4.84 -12.82
CA GLU A 108 59.90 4.18 -14.07
C GLU A 108 58.76 3.34 -14.65
N ARG A 109 58.81 3.24 -15.97
CA ARG A 109 58.06 2.30 -16.82
C ARG A 109 58.61 0.88 -16.67
N GLU A 110 57.74 -0.10 -16.58
CA GLU A 110 58.03 -1.46 -17.01
C GLU A 110 57.07 -1.86 -18.12
N GLU A 111 57.69 -2.19 -19.26
CA GLU A 111 57.11 -2.82 -20.43
C GLU A 111 57.10 -4.34 -20.25
N GLN A 112 56.08 -5.02 -20.76
CA GLN A 112 56.09 -6.40 -21.27
C GLN A 112 54.63 -6.71 -21.63
N GLY A 113 54.23 -7.21 -22.79
CA GLY A 113 54.87 -7.99 -23.85
C GLY A 113 53.75 -8.81 -24.50
N GLU A 114 53.74 -8.77 -25.78
CA GLU A 114 52.79 -9.44 -26.71
C GLU A 114 52.65 -10.94 -26.48
N GLN A 115 51.44 -11.52 -26.84
CA GLN A 115 51.44 -12.68 -27.77
C GLN A 115 50.05 -12.92 -28.40
N ARG A 116 50.14 -13.15 -29.70
CA ARG A 116 49.12 -13.57 -30.70
C ARG A 116 48.75 -15.05 -30.54
N GLU A 117 47.58 -15.41 -31.05
CA GLU A 117 47.29 -16.47 -32.05
C GLU A 117 45.78 -16.66 -32.17
N GLN A 118 45.16 -16.47 -33.27
CA GLN A 118 44.93 -17.10 -34.57
C GLN A 118 43.88 -18.23 -34.59
N GLN A 119 42.89 -17.95 -35.43
CA GLN A 119 42.23 -18.80 -36.44
C GLN A 119 41.14 -19.83 -36.04
N GLY A 120 40.03 -19.72 -36.79
CA GLY A 120 39.12 -20.81 -37.11
C GLY A 120 37.70 -20.42 -37.57
N THR A 121 37.48 -20.36 -38.86
CA THR A 121 36.19 -20.35 -39.60
C THR A 121 35.91 -21.73 -40.20
N PRO A 122 34.77 -22.02 -40.92
CA PRO A 122 33.34 -21.67 -40.75
C PRO A 122 32.39 -22.89 -40.88
N GLY A 123 31.10 -22.71 -40.63
CA GLY A 123 30.08 -23.72 -40.99
C GLY A 123 28.64 -23.17 -41.01
N ALA A 124 27.97 -23.42 -42.10
CA ALA A 124 26.80 -22.74 -42.64
C ALA A 124 25.42 -23.23 -42.16
N ALA A 125 24.43 -22.36 -42.36
CA ALA A 125 23.02 -22.57 -42.73
C ALA A 125 21.98 -22.99 -41.66
N GLY A 126 21.02 -22.09 -41.44
CA GLY A 126 19.74 -22.34 -40.77
C GLY A 126 18.87 -21.08 -40.70
N THR A 127 17.94 -20.98 -41.58
CA THR A 127 17.23 -19.82 -42.11
C THR A 127 16.07 -19.27 -41.28
N SER A 128 15.89 -17.97 -41.32
CA SER A 128 14.73 -17.17 -41.74
C SER A 128 13.77 -16.50 -40.75
N ARG A 129 13.61 -16.79 -39.49
CA ARG A 129 12.80 -15.98 -38.58
C ARG A 129 13.60 -15.22 -37.52
N SER A 130 14.73 -15.75 -37.15
CA SER A 130 15.70 -15.11 -36.24
C SER A 130 16.39 -13.91 -36.88
N ALA A 131 16.75 -14.01 -38.17
CA ALA A 131 17.45 -12.96 -38.88
C ALA A 131 16.65 -11.65 -39.04
N ARG A 132 15.32 -11.73 -39.10
CA ARG A 132 14.46 -10.54 -39.21
C ARG A 132 14.27 -9.82 -37.88
N ALA A 133 14.25 -10.58 -36.78
CA ALA A 133 14.24 -10.02 -35.43
C ALA A 133 15.60 -9.42 -35.04
N GLU A 134 16.70 -10.07 -35.45
CA GLU A 134 18.06 -9.55 -35.28
C GLU A 134 18.33 -8.32 -36.14
N GLU A 135 17.80 -8.28 -37.37
CA GLU A 135 17.89 -7.12 -38.26
C GLU A 135 17.07 -5.94 -37.73
N LEU A 136 15.86 -6.19 -37.16
CA LEU A 136 15.07 -5.16 -36.48
C LEU A 136 15.76 -4.66 -35.19
N HIS A 137 16.33 -5.56 -34.40
CA HIS A 137 17.15 -5.21 -33.23
C HIS A 137 18.45 -4.48 -33.64
N ARG A 138 19.06 -4.84 -34.75
CA ARG A 138 20.24 -4.17 -35.29
C ARG A 138 19.89 -2.77 -35.80
N ARG A 139 18.75 -2.62 -36.51
CA ARG A 139 18.25 -1.29 -36.93
C ARG A 139 17.80 -0.42 -35.78
N MET A 140 17.16 -0.97 -34.74
CA MET A 140 16.90 -0.23 -33.52
C MET A 140 18.20 0.16 -32.79
N ARG A 141 19.21 -0.70 -32.76
CA ARG A 141 20.52 -0.37 -32.18
C ARG A 141 21.32 0.59 -33.06
N SER A 142 21.16 0.59 -34.39
CA SER A 142 21.84 1.55 -35.29
C SER A 142 21.16 2.92 -35.25
N SER A 143 19.83 3.00 -35.17
CA SER A 143 19.15 4.29 -35.00
C SER A 143 19.39 4.93 -33.62
N ILE A 144 19.69 4.11 -32.59
CA ILE A 144 20.18 4.58 -31.31
C ILE A 144 21.67 4.96 -31.36
N ARG A 145 22.45 4.34 -32.30
CA ARG A 145 23.88 4.63 -32.46
C ARG A 145 24.20 5.82 -33.41
N GLU A 146 23.32 6.20 -34.31
CA GLU A 146 23.54 7.37 -35.18
C GLU A 146 23.38 8.72 -34.48
N GLY A 147 22.88 8.74 -33.20
CA GLY A 147 22.95 9.89 -32.31
C GLY A 147 24.03 9.82 -31.23
N ALA A 148 24.81 8.75 -31.14
CA ALA A 148 25.78 8.54 -30.08
C ALA A 148 27.21 8.78 -30.59
N ALA A 149 27.62 10.03 -30.52
CA ALA A 149 29.03 10.36 -30.43
C ALA A 149 29.61 9.76 -29.15
N GLU A 150 30.73 9.06 -29.29
CA GLU A 150 31.63 8.54 -28.24
C GLU A 150 31.02 7.76 -27.08
N ALA A 151 31.48 6.54 -26.84
CA ALA A 151 31.16 5.75 -25.66
C ALA A 151 31.26 6.59 -24.37
N PRO A 152 30.28 6.51 -23.47
CA PRO A 152 30.28 7.34 -22.25
C PRO A 152 31.58 7.10 -21.50
N ARG A 153 32.40 8.13 -21.42
CA ARG A 153 33.56 8.20 -20.54
C ARG A 153 33.00 8.26 -19.09
N TYR A 154 33.66 7.65 -18.15
CA TYR A 154 33.28 7.65 -16.72
C TYR A 154 31.98 6.91 -16.40
N ARG A 155 31.95 5.58 -16.64
CA ARG A 155 30.87 4.70 -16.18
C ARG A 155 31.05 4.26 -14.71
N GLN A 156 32.30 4.05 -14.31
CA GLN A 156 32.58 3.63 -12.93
C GLN A 156 32.28 4.77 -11.96
N PRO A 157 31.53 4.51 -10.85
CA PRO A 157 31.13 5.55 -9.90
C PRO A 157 32.32 6.36 -9.37
N SER A 158 33.40 5.72 -8.96
CA SER A 158 34.58 6.38 -8.44
C SER A 158 35.25 7.31 -9.46
N GLU A 159 35.36 6.89 -10.72
CA GLU A 159 35.92 7.71 -11.79
C GLU A 159 35.03 8.89 -12.15
N ALA A 160 33.71 8.65 -12.23
CA ALA A 160 32.72 9.67 -12.52
C ALA A 160 32.70 10.75 -11.45
N LEU A 161 32.59 10.35 -10.17
CA LEU A 161 32.59 11.30 -9.05
C LEU A 161 33.92 12.04 -8.93
N ALA A 162 35.07 11.39 -9.23
CA ALA A 162 36.35 12.07 -9.27
C ALA A 162 36.43 13.12 -10.41
N ALA A 163 35.81 12.82 -11.56
CA ALA A 163 35.71 13.77 -12.68
C ALA A 163 34.77 14.94 -12.34
N VAL A 164 33.60 14.65 -11.74
CA VAL A 164 32.66 15.67 -11.25
C VAL A 164 33.32 16.57 -10.22
N ARG A 165 34.08 15.99 -9.25
CA ARG A 165 34.83 16.77 -8.26
C ARG A 165 35.78 17.75 -8.91
N ARG A 166 36.55 17.32 -9.92
CA ARG A 166 37.44 18.21 -10.68
C ARG A 166 36.68 19.33 -11.39
N GLY A 167 35.52 19.01 -11.97
CA GLY A 167 34.64 20.00 -12.59
C GLY A 167 34.09 21.02 -11.61
N LEU A 168 33.65 20.58 -10.43
CA LEU A 168 33.13 21.44 -9.36
C LEU A 168 34.20 22.34 -8.74
N ALA A 169 35.44 21.89 -8.68
CA ALA A 169 36.57 22.68 -8.13
C ALA A 169 37.08 23.77 -9.07
N GLN A 170 36.63 23.80 -10.34
CA GLN A 170 37.10 24.81 -11.33
C GLN A 170 36.52 26.18 -11.07
N GLN A 171 37.35 27.22 -11.41
CA GLN A 171 36.98 28.61 -11.26
C GLN A 171 36.88 29.35 -12.61
N SER A 172 37.00 28.63 -13.73
CA SER A 172 37.02 29.22 -15.04
C SER A 172 35.60 29.46 -15.62
N ARG A 173 34.69 28.53 -15.35
CA ARG A 173 33.28 28.54 -15.86
C ARG A 173 32.34 27.89 -14.85
N PRO A 174 31.08 28.37 -14.74
CA PRO A 174 30.09 27.77 -13.85
C PRO A 174 29.67 26.39 -14.37
N ALA A 175 29.74 25.39 -13.51
CA ALA A 175 29.38 24.01 -13.81
C ALA A 175 28.34 23.48 -12.82
N ALA A 176 27.37 22.71 -13.31
CA ALA A 176 26.39 22.01 -12.51
C ALA A 176 26.37 20.53 -12.82
N PHE A 177 26.26 19.69 -11.80
CA PHE A 177 26.18 18.24 -11.94
C PHE A 177 24.97 17.71 -11.20
N ILE A 178 24.26 16.79 -11.82
CA ILE A 178 23.10 16.08 -11.26
C ILE A 178 23.50 14.64 -11.06
N LEU A 179 23.42 14.13 -9.83
CA LEU A 179 23.51 12.72 -9.52
C LEU A 179 22.09 12.15 -9.46
N ASP A 180 21.73 11.39 -10.47
CA ASP A 180 20.41 10.76 -10.59
C ASP A 180 20.47 9.34 -10.03
N PHE A 181 19.34 8.81 -9.49
CA PHE A 181 19.30 7.53 -8.77
C PHE A 181 20.38 7.42 -7.68
N ALA A 182 20.59 8.52 -6.96
CA ALA A 182 21.69 8.61 -6.02
C ALA A 182 21.51 7.70 -4.79
N GLU A 183 20.29 7.23 -4.50
CA GLU A 183 20.01 6.21 -3.49
C GLU A 183 20.70 4.87 -3.77
N LEU A 184 20.96 4.55 -5.05
CA LEU A 184 21.70 3.35 -5.45
C LEU A 184 23.22 3.56 -5.42
N LEU A 185 23.65 4.82 -5.36
CA LEU A 185 25.06 5.21 -5.30
C LEU A 185 25.52 5.47 -3.86
N LEU A 186 24.62 6.06 -3.03
CA LEU A 186 24.86 6.48 -1.67
C LEU A 186 24.20 5.47 -0.71
N LEU A 187 24.59 4.21 -0.78
CA LEU A 187 23.98 3.09 -0.07
C LEU A 187 23.79 3.29 1.44
N ASP A 188 22.91 2.47 2.00
CA ASP A 188 22.40 2.42 3.37
C ASP A 188 23.46 2.83 4.43
N PRO A 189 23.14 3.78 5.31
CA PRO A 189 24.03 4.22 6.38
C PRO A 189 24.57 3.12 7.28
N ASP A 190 23.88 1.98 7.39
CA ASP A 190 24.21 0.91 8.34
C ASP A 190 25.09 -0.21 7.76
N HIS A 191 25.23 -0.30 6.42
CA HIS A 191 25.93 -1.39 5.74
C HIS A 191 26.92 -0.88 4.69
N HIS A 192 27.97 -0.15 5.10
CA HIS A 192 28.98 0.34 4.18
C HIS A 192 30.20 -0.59 4.12
N ASP A 193 30.50 -1.04 2.92
CA ASP A 193 31.83 -1.58 2.63
C ASP A 193 32.86 -0.42 2.47
N ARG A 194 34.09 -0.76 2.14
CA ARG A 194 35.15 0.24 1.97
C ARG A 194 34.89 1.13 0.74
N GLN A 195 34.32 0.56 -0.33
CA GLN A 195 34.06 1.30 -1.57
C GLN A 195 32.94 2.32 -1.38
N ASP A 196 31.87 1.93 -0.68
CA ASP A 196 30.74 2.81 -0.37
C ASP A 196 31.19 4.01 0.48
N ARG A 197 32.02 3.78 1.49
CA ARG A 197 32.59 4.87 2.32
C ARG A 197 33.45 5.82 1.50
N ASP A 198 34.23 5.32 0.55
CA ASP A 198 35.04 6.15 -0.32
C ASP A 198 34.18 7.01 -1.25
N LEU A 199 33.06 6.48 -1.78
CA LEU A 199 32.10 7.24 -2.59
C LEU A 199 31.39 8.33 -1.78
N LEU A 200 30.95 8.01 -0.56
CA LEU A 200 30.34 9.00 0.35
C LEU A 200 31.32 10.11 0.74
N LEU A 201 32.56 9.74 1.06
CA LEU A 201 33.61 10.72 1.37
C LEU A 201 33.93 11.59 0.15
N LEU A 202 33.97 11.00 -1.04
CA LEU A 202 34.21 11.73 -2.28
C LEU A 202 33.07 12.73 -2.55
N THR A 203 31.82 12.29 -2.32
CA THR A 203 30.64 13.17 -2.44
C THR A 203 30.72 14.35 -1.46
N LYS A 204 31.09 14.09 -0.20
CA LYS A 204 31.30 15.16 0.79
C LYS A 204 32.38 16.15 0.35
N LYS A 205 33.52 15.63 -0.12
CA LYS A 205 34.62 16.46 -0.63
C LYS A 205 34.22 17.29 -1.83
N MET A 206 33.44 16.75 -2.77
CA MET A 206 32.92 17.50 -3.92
C MET A 206 32.14 18.74 -3.48
N MET A 207 31.32 18.62 -2.46
CA MET A 207 30.53 19.74 -1.93
C MET A 207 31.40 20.77 -1.20
N LEU A 208 32.37 20.32 -0.40
CA LEU A 208 33.26 21.20 0.36
C LEU A 208 34.28 21.94 -0.50
N GLU A 209 34.75 21.32 -1.57
CA GLU A 209 35.80 21.88 -2.46
C GLU A 209 35.21 22.60 -3.70
N SER A 210 33.88 22.67 -3.77
CA SER A 210 33.19 23.37 -4.89
C SER A 210 33.61 24.81 -4.98
N GLY A 211 34.04 25.21 -6.18
CA GLY A 211 34.54 26.53 -6.47
C GLY A 211 33.45 27.51 -6.91
N HIS A 212 33.88 28.78 -7.08
CA HIS A 212 33.08 29.82 -7.69
C HIS A 212 33.79 30.33 -8.95
N ALA A 213 33.08 30.28 -10.08
CA ALA A 213 33.67 30.76 -11.32
C ALA A 213 33.87 32.28 -11.30
N ALA A 214 35.05 32.76 -11.68
CA ALA A 214 35.37 34.17 -11.68
C ALA A 214 34.41 35.00 -12.54
N GLY A 215 33.73 35.95 -11.95
CA GLY A 215 32.74 36.80 -12.61
C GLY A 215 31.36 36.17 -12.81
N ALA A 216 31.13 34.92 -12.40
CA ALA A 216 29.80 34.33 -12.44
C ALA A 216 28.96 34.73 -11.21
N GLN A 217 27.64 34.77 -11.38
CA GLN A 217 26.70 35.04 -10.29
C GLN A 217 26.28 33.79 -9.52
N VAL A 218 26.73 32.60 -9.97
CA VAL A 218 26.35 31.31 -9.40
C VAL A 218 27.60 30.51 -9.05
N HIS A 219 27.53 29.73 -7.97
CA HIS A 219 28.54 28.73 -7.60
C HIS A 219 28.41 27.47 -8.45
N ASN A 220 29.50 26.70 -8.55
CA ASN A 220 29.43 25.37 -9.05
C ASN A 220 28.49 24.55 -8.18
N LEU A 221 27.61 23.76 -8.78
CA LEU A 221 26.44 23.16 -8.15
C LEU A 221 26.47 21.63 -8.26
N LEU A 222 26.21 20.96 -7.15
CA LEU A 222 25.85 19.56 -7.11
C LEU A 222 24.36 19.44 -6.74
N VAL A 223 23.59 18.74 -7.57
CA VAL A 223 22.20 18.34 -7.30
C VAL A 223 22.18 16.82 -7.13
N ILE A 224 21.74 16.35 -5.96
CA ILE A 224 21.56 14.93 -5.65
C ILE A 224 20.06 14.65 -5.73
N VAL A 225 19.65 13.65 -6.50
CA VAL A 225 18.24 13.30 -6.69
C VAL A 225 17.98 11.92 -6.09
N VAL A 226 17.08 11.86 -5.11
CA VAL A 226 16.71 10.64 -4.39
C VAL A 226 15.21 10.57 -4.16
N PRO A 227 14.58 9.39 -4.14
CA PRO A 227 13.14 9.28 -3.84
C PRO A 227 12.83 9.61 -2.37
N ASP A 228 13.73 9.29 -1.44
CA ASP A 228 13.55 9.57 -0.03
C ASP A 228 14.84 10.19 0.56
N LEU A 229 14.65 11.28 1.31
CA LEU A 229 15.78 11.94 2.01
C LEU A 229 16.45 11.02 3.03
N ALA A 230 15.71 10.06 3.59
CA ALA A 230 16.25 9.10 4.54
C ALA A 230 17.28 8.13 3.91
N SER A 231 17.28 7.95 2.58
CA SER A 231 18.30 7.19 1.87
C SER A 231 19.68 7.89 1.82
N VAL A 232 19.72 9.19 2.17
CA VAL A 232 20.96 9.96 2.22
C VAL A 232 21.45 10.04 3.67
N PRO A 233 22.73 9.67 3.96
CA PRO A 233 23.25 9.73 5.31
C PRO A 233 23.05 11.11 5.96
N PRO A 234 22.52 11.18 7.20
CA PRO A 234 22.21 12.47 7.86
C PRO A 234 23.39 13.44 7.94
N TRP A 235 24.62 12.93 8.16
CA TRP A 235 25.82 13.75 8.24
C TRP A 235 26.21 14.41 6.91
N LEU A 236 25.63 14.00 5.79
CA LEU A 236 25.87 14.62 4.49
C LEU A 236 25.08 15.92 4.29
N HIS A 237 23.92 16.07 4.94
CA HIS A 237 23.01 17.17 4.74
C HIS A 237 22.53 17.87 6.04
N ARG A 238 22.47 17.14 7.18
CA ARG A 238 22.03 17.72 8.44
C ARG A 238 23.16 18.58 9.01
N ASP A 239 22.84 19.78 9.42
CA ASP A 239 23.78 20.77 9.96
C ASP A 239 24.88 21.25 8.98
N GLU A 240 24.71 20.94 7.67
CA GLU A 240 25.63 21.41 6.63
C GLU A 240 25.14 22.73 6.02
N PRO A 241 25.89 23.83 6.20
CA PRO A 241 25.46 25.14 5.73
C PRO A 241 25.37 25.24 4.20
N PHE A 242 26.11 24.37 3.48
CA PHE A 242 26.20 24.40 2.01
C PHE A 242 25.19 23.48 1.31
N VAL A 243 24.43 22.66 2.04
CA VAL A 243 23.50 21.69 1.48
C VAL A 243 22.08 21.97 1.95
N ARG A 244 21.13 21.92 1.04
CA ARG A 244 19.69 22.04 1.34
C ARG A 244 18.90 20.93 0.70
N ALA A 245 18.02 20.32 1.48
CA ALA A 245 17.00 19.42 0.95
C ALA A 245 15.81 20.24 0.46
N VAL A 246 15.32 19.89 -0.72
CA VAL A 246 14.12 20.48 -1.34
C VAL A 246 13.20 19.33 -1.72
N GLU A 247 12.02 19.31 -1.14
CA GLU A 247 11.00 18.31 -1.43
C GLU A 247 10.27 18.65 -2.73
N VAL A 248 10.12 17.65 -3.60
CA VAL A 248 9.23 17.66 -4.75
C VAL A 248 7.92 17.00 -4.30
N PRO A 249 6.88 17.78 -3.99
CA PRO A 249 5.64 17.22 -3.45
C PRO A 249 4.83 16.50 -4.53
N MET A 250 3.89 15.65 -4.09
CA MET A 250 2.85 15.14 -4.97
C MET A 250 2.07 16.29 -5.62
N PRO A 251 1.55 16.10 -6.85
CA PRO A 251 0.87 17.15 -7.58
C PRO A 251 -0.41 17.60 -6.87
N SER A 252 -0.57 18.90 -6.74
CA SER A 252 -1.77 19.53 -6.20
C SER A 252 -2.98 19.29 -7.12
N TYR A 253 -4.20 19.45 -6.58
CA TYR A 253 -5.43 19.40 -7.39
C TYR A 253 -5.36 20.28 -8.67
N ARG A 254 -4.78 21.48 -8.57
CA ARG A 254 -4.64 22.40 -9.72
C ARG A 254 -3.68 21.87 -10.78
N GLU A 255 -2.63 21.20 -10.37
CA GLU A 255 -1.65 20.59 -11.29
C GLU A 255 -2.27 19.37 -11.95
N ARG A 256 -2.94 18.49 -11.19
CA ARG A 256 -3.67 17.34 -11.76
C ARG A 256 -4.76 17.79 -12.73
N LEU A 257 -5.58 18.77 -12.34
CA LEU A 257 -6.62 19.33 -13.21
C LEU A 257 -6.02 19.90 -14.50
N GLY A 258 -4.93 20.65 -14.40
CA GLY A 258 -4.24 21.22 -15.56
C GLY A 258 -3.67 20.14 -16.47
N TYR A 259 -3.04 19.10 -15.88
CA TYR A 259 -2.47 17.99 -16.64
C TYR A 259 -3.53 17.16 -17.35
N LEU A 260 -4.58 16.74 -16.63
CA LEU A 260 -5.71 16.03 -17.20
C LEU A 260 -6.37 16.82 -18.34
N GLY A 261 -6.45 18.13 -18.23
CA GLY A 261 -6.91 19.00 -19.31
C GLY A 261 -6.05 18.88 -20.58
N THR A 262 -4.73 18.73 -20.45
CA THR A 262 -3.82 18.56 -21.61
C THR A 262 -3.93 17.19 -22.25
N ILE A 263 -4.15 16.13 -21.44
CA ILE A 263 -4.24 14.74 -21.91
C ILE A 263 -5.68 14.27 -22.18
N ALA A 264 -6.70 15.11 -21.94
CA ALA A 264 -8.11 14.74 -22.10
C ALA A 264 -8.43 14.16 -23.50
N GLY A 265 -7.72 14.60 -24.53
CA GLY A 265 -7.81 14.05 -25.90
C GLY A 265 -7.31 12.61 -26.06
N ARG A 266 -6.62 12.07 -25.06
CA ARG A 266 -6.08 10.69 -25.09
C ARG A 266 -7.06 9.67 -24.50
N PHE A 267 -8.18 10.12 -23.87
CA PHE A 267 -9.19 9.22 -23.31
C PHE A 267 -10.16 8.74 -24.38
N HIS A 268 -10.77 7.58 -24.15
CA HIS A 268 -11.80 7.01 -25.00
C HIS A 268 -13.12 7.81 -24.90
N GLY A 269 -13.92 7.81 -25.97
CA GLY A 269 -15.31 8.35 -25.96
C GLY A 269 -15.43 9.88 -25.88
N ARG A 270 -14.36 10.62 -26.16
CA ARG A 270 -14.44 12.09 -26.24
C ARG A 270 -15.24 12.50 -27.48
N SER A 271 -16.37 13.20 -27.27
CA SER A 271 -17.08 13.88 -28.34
C SER A 271 -16.68 15.37 -28.37
N PRO A 272 -16.31 15.93 -29.51
CA PRO A 272 -16.03 17.36 -29.66
C PRO A 272 -17.24 18.25 -29.35
N GLU A 273 -18.44 17.70 -29.42
CA GLU A 273 -19.71 18.41 -29.26
C GLU A 273 -20.12 18.65 -27.80
N HIS A 274 -19.46 17.95 -26.82
CA HIS A 274 -19.80 18.02 -25.40
C HIS A 274 -18.61 18.52 -24.55
N GLN A 275 -18.14 19.75 -24.79
CA GLN A 275 -16.99 20.32 -24.08
C GLN A 275 -17.27 20.53 -22.58
N ASP A 276 -18.48 20.90 -22.20
CA ASP A 276 -18.86 21.14 -20.80
C ASP A 276 -18.87 19.84 -19.99
N ASP A 277 -19.36 18.74 -20.58
CA ASP A 277 -19.36 17.42 -19.96
C ASP A 277 -17.93 16.90 -19.78
N THR A 278 -17.06 17.15 -20.75
CA THR A 278 -15.62 16.81 -20.65
C THR A 278 -14.95 17.57 -19.52
N ALA A 279 -15.26 18.86 -19.37
CA ALA A 279 -14.67 19.68 -18.29
C ALA A 279 -15.18 19.23 -16.90
N ALA A 280 -16.42 18.82 -16.78
CA ALA A 280 -16.97 18.25 -15.55
C ALA A 280 -16.31 16.91 -15.20
N ALA A 281 -16.18 16.01 -16.17
CA ALA A 281 -15.52 14.72 -16.01
C ALA A 281 -14.05 14.88 -15.60
N VAL A 282 -13.31 15.80 -16.21
CA VAL A 282 -11.91 16.12 -15.87
C VAL A 282 -11.81 16.65 -14.43
N ARG A 283 -12.73 17.51 -13.99
CA ARG A 283 -12.75 17.98 -12.59
C ARG A 283 -13.01 16.82 -11.61
N THR A 284 -13.96 15.96 -11.93
CA THR A 284 -14.26 14.77 -11.12
C THR A 284 -13.03 13.85 -11.06
N LEU A 285 -12.39 13.59 -12.20
CA LEU A 285 -11.19 12.75 -12.26
C LEU A 285 -10.04 13.36 -11.45
N ALA A 286 -9.84 14.68 -11.50
CA ALA A 286 -8.84 15.36 -10.71
C ALA A 286 -9.07 15.25 -9.19
N ASN A 287 -10.33 15.18 -8.75
CA ASN A 287 -10.67 14.91 -7.34
C ASN A 287 -10.39 13.46 -6.95
N LEU A 288 -10.82 12.50 -7.79
CA LEU A 288 -10.67 11.07 -7.52
C LEU A 288 -9.21 10.59 -7.54
N THR A 289 -8.31 11.33 -8.17
CA THR A 289 -6.88 11.00 -8.30
C THR A 289 -6.01 11.72 -7.29
N ASP A 290 -6.56 12.11 -6.14
CA ASP A 290 -5.78 12.73 -5.07
C ASP A 290 -4.69 11.77 -4.56
N GLY A 291 -3.45 12.28 -4.44
CA GLY A 291 -2.28 11.48 -4.07
C GLY A 291 -1.63 10.68 -5.21
N MET A 292 -2.15 10.77 -6.45
CA MET A 292 -1.50 10.17 -7.63
C MET A 292 -0.50 11.12 -8.26
N ALA A 293 0.59 10.56 -8.78
CA ALA A 293 1.57 11.26 -9.62
C ALA A 293 0.95 11.59 -11.00
N LEU A 294 1.46 12.63 -11.67
CA LEU A 294 0.95 12.98 -13.00
C LEU A 294 1.24 11.88 -14.04
N ALA A 295 2.34 11.16 -13.89
CA ALA A 295 2.67 10.01 -14.73
C ALA A 295 1.64 8.87 -14.60
N GLU A 296 1.06 8.68 -13.41
CA GLU A 296 -0.01 7.68 -13.20
C GLU A 296 -1.30 8.08 -13.93
N LEU A 297 -1.55 9.37 -14.13
CA LEU A 297 -2.69 9.86 -14.91
C LEU A 297 -2.58 9.51 -16.41
N ASP A 298 -1.36 9.37 -16.93
CA ASP A 298 -1.15 8.81 -18.29
C ASP A 298 -1.57 7.35 -18.35
N GLY A 299 -1.33 6.58 -17.28
CA GLY A 299 -1.82 5.22 -17.12
C GLY A 299 -3.35 5.13 -17.19
N LEU A 300 -4.05 6.06 -16.53
CA LEU A 300 -5.52 6.16 -16.62
C LEU A 300 -5.99 6.38 -18.07
N ALA A 301 -5.33 7.29 -18.81
CA ALA A 301 -5.67 7.53 -20.21
C ALA A 301 -5.41 6.30 -21.10
N GLN A 302 -4.40 5.50 -20.78
CA GLN A 302 -4.13 4.24 -21.45
C GLN A 302 -5.19 3.18 -21.12
N THR A 303 -5.54 3.00 -19.85
CA THR A 303 -6.62 2.10 -19.40
C THR A 303 -7.94 2.46 -20.09
N SER A 304 -8.28 3.75 -20.13
CA SER A 304 -9.48 4.26 -20.83
C SER A 304 -9.54 3.78 -22.29
N ARG A 305 -8.43 3.83 -23.01
CA ARG A 305 -8.37 3.41 -24.43
C ARG A 305 -8.43 1.90 -24.60
N VAL A 306 -7.67 1.18 -23.79
CA VAL A 306 -7.54 -0.28 -23.89
C VAL A 306 -8.86 -0.95 -23.51
N GLU A 307 -9.48 -0.50 -22.43
CA GLU A 307 -10.71 -1.07 -21.90
C GLU A 307 -11.98 -0.39 -22.43
N LYS A 308 -11.82 0.65 -23.26
CA LYS A 308 -12.93 1.42 -23.85
C LYS A 308 -13.84 2.07 -22.81
N VAL A 309 -13.31 2.42 -21.64
CA VAL A 309 -14.03 3.16 -20.61
C VAL A 309 -14.01 4.64 -20.96
N PRO A 310 -15.16 5.29 -21.18
CA PRO A 310 -15.18 6.68 -21.60
C PRO A 310 -14.79 7.63 -20.46
N LEU A 311 -14.25 8.80 -20.81
CA LEU A 311 -13.93 9.85 -19.84
C LEU A 311 -15.16 10.35 -19.05
N SER A 312 -16.37 10.18 -19.61
CA SER A 312 -17.65 10.48 -18.91
C SER A 312 -17.90 9.60 -17.68
N GLU A 313 -17.17 8.48 -17.55
CA GLU A 313 -17.26 7.56 -16.43
C GLU A 313 -15.95 7.57 -15.58
N PRO A 314 -15.57 8.72 -14.99
CA PRO A 314 -14.26 8.87 -14.33
C PRO A 314 -14.07 7.93 -13.14
N ARG A 315 -15.16 7.55 -12.46
CA ARG A 315 -15.15 6.64 -11.32
C ARG A 315 -14.80 5.21 -11.71
N GLU A 316 -15.47 4.71 -12.75
CA GLU A 316 -15.21 3.39 -13.30
C GLU A 316 -13.76 3.30 -13.83
N LEU A 317 -13.28 4.37 -14.46
CA LEU A 317 -11.92 4.47 -14.95
C LEU A 317 -10.88 4.34 -13.83
N VAL A 318 -11.03 5.11 -12.74
CA VAL A 318 -10.11 5.03 -11.59
C VAL A 318 -10.19 3.65 -10.94
N LYS A 319 -11.40 3.10 -10.78
CA LYS A 319 -11.60 1.77 -10.23
C LYS A 319 -10.85 0.69 -11.04
N ARG A 320 -10.99 0.70 -12.36
CA ARG A 320 -10.28 -0.25 -13.24
C ARG A 320 -8.78 -0.07 -13.23
N ALA A 321 -8.30 1.15 -13.19
CA ALA A 321 -6.86 1.41 -13.12
C ALA A 321 -6.23 0.94 -11.79
N LEU A 322 -6.95 1.10 -10.67
CA LEU A 322 -6.44 0.69 -9.35
C LEU A 322 -6.62 -0.81 -9.08
N PHE A 323 -7.70 -1.42 -9.54
CA PHE A 323 -8.10 -2.77 -9.15
C PHE A 323 -8.15 -3.78 -10.31
N GLY A 324 -7.93 -3.33 -11.56
CA GLY A 324 -7.98 -4.15 -12.76
C GLY A 324 -9.40 -4.52 -13.21
N GLN A 325 -9.48 -5.31 -14.28
CA GLN A 325 -10.74 -5.93 -14.73
C GLN A 325 -11.08 -7.12 -13.82
N GLN A 326 -11.70 -6.85 -12.69
CA GLN A 326 -12.31 -7.89 -11.89
C GLN A 326 -13.83 -7.71 -11.96
N ASP A 327 -14.56 -8.82 -12.10
CA ASP A 327 -16.00 -8.82 -11.88
C ASP A 327 -16.26 -8.21 -10.51
N ASP A 328 -16.98 -7.11 -10.45
CA ASP A 328 -17.25 -6.41 -9.20
C ASP A 328 -18.18 -7.25 -8.31
N PRO A 329 -17.68 -7.82 -7.21
CA PRO A 329 -18.51 -8.64 -6.31
C PRO A 329 -19.66 -7.82 -5.72
N TRP A 330 -19.49 -6.51 -5.56
CA TRP A 330 -20.49 -5.62 -5.00
C TRP A 330 -21.70 -5.45 -5.94
N VAL A 331 -21.50 -5.49 -7.26
CA VAL A 331 -22.60 -5.48 -8.24
C VAL A 331 -23.41 -6.76 -8.14
N ARG A 332 -22.75 -7.92 -8.02
CA ARG A 332 -23.43 -9.21 -7.85
C ARG A 332 -24.14 -9.34 -6.50
N LEU A 333 -23.67 -8.63 -5.49
CA LEU A 333 -24.29 -8.61 -4.17
C LEU A 333 -25.70 -8.03 -4.20
N VAL A 334 -26.01 -7.06 -5.10
CA VAL A 334 -27.34 -6.45 -5.22
C VAL A 334 -28.43 -7.52 -5.36
N ASP A 335 -28.19 -8.53 -6.18
CA ASP A 335 -29.14 -9.62 -6.42
C ASP A 335 -29.30 -10.58 -5.22
N ARG A 336 -28.31 -10.61 -4.32
CA ARG A 336 -28.28 -11.49 -3.13
C ARG A 336 -28.82 -10.81 -1.87
N ILE A 337 -28.87 -9.48 -1.84
CA ILE A 337 -29.35 -8.71 -0.66
C ILE A 337 -30.72 -9.17 -0.17
N PRO A 338 -31.74 -9.45 -1.01
CA PRO A 338 -33.04 -9.89 -0.52
C PRO A 338 -33.00 -11.20 0.29
N GLN A 339 -32.01 -12.04 0.07
CA GLN A 339 -31.83 -13.33 0.75
C GLN A 339 -30.73 -13.27 1.83
N ALA A 340 -30.04 -12.14 1.98
CA ALA A 340 -28.88 -12.02 2.86
C ALA A 340 -29.20 -12.34 4.33
N GLU A 341 -30.32 -11.83 4.86
CA GLU A 341 -30.74 -12.09 6.25
C GLU A 341 -30.97 -13.59 6.49
N GLN A 342 -31.59 -14.28 5.55
CA GLN A 342 -31.83 -15.72 5.64
C GLN A 342 -30.51 -16.51 5.56
N GLN A 343 -29.68 -16.25 4.55
CA GLN A 343 -28.41 -16.97 4.33
C GLN A 343 -27.44 -16.80 5.51
N LEU A 344 -27.33 -15.59 6.03
CA LEU A 344 -26.50 -15.32 7.19
C LEU A 344 -27.08 -15.97 8.46
N GLY A 345 -28.40 -15.93 8.65
CA GLY A 345 -29.12 -16.54 9.79
C GLY A 345 -29.00 -18.06 9.84
N GLU A 346 -28.95 -18.74 8.71
CA GLU A 346 -28.70 -20.19 8.63
C GLU A 346 -27.31 -20.58 9.15
N ARG A 347 -26.32 -19.71 8.95
CA ARG A 347 -24.94 -19.93 9.42
C ARG A 347 -24.70 -19.38 10.83
N VAL A 348 -25.35 -18.27 11.21
CA VAL A 348 -25.14 -17.60 12.50
C VAL A 348 -26.41 -17.68 13.33
N ILE A 349 -26.55 -18.80 14.00
CA ILE A 349 -27.75 -19.14 14.79
C ILE A 349 -27.78 -18.34 16.09
N GLY A 350 -28.93 -17.80 16.45
CA GLY A 350 -29.17 -17.10 17.72
C GLY A 350 -28.75 -15.62 17.72
N GLN A 351 -28.46 -15.03 16.55
CA GLN A 351 -28.07 -13.62 16.44
C GLN A 351 -28.94 -12.82 15.46
N PRO A 352 -30.28 -12.85 15.55
CA PRO A 352 -31.15 -12.26 14.53
C PRO A 352 -31.00 -10.74 14.41
N VAL A 353 -30.72 -10.04 15.50
CA VAL A 353 -30.55 -8.58 15.50
C VAL A 353 -29.27 -8.18 14.79
N ALA A 354 -28.12 -8.83 15.12
CA ALA A 354 -26.85 -8.57 14.46
C ALA A 354 -26.90 -8.91 12.95
N VAL A 355 -27.48 -10.04 12.59
CA VAL A 355 -27.66 -10.48 11.20
C VAL A 355 -28.50 -9.46 10.42
N ARG A 356 -29.63 -9.02 10.97
CA ARG A 356 -30.50 -8.01 10.34
C ARG A 356 -29.80 -6.66 10.19
N ALA A 357 -29.08 -6.21 11.22
CA ALA A 357 -28.35 -4.93 11.16
C ALA A 357 -27.27 -4.95 10.07
N VAL A 358 -26.51 -6.05 9.98
CA VAL A 358 -25.48 -6.22 8.93
C VAL A 358 -26.13 -6.29 7.53
N SER A 359 -27.20 -7.05 7.35
CA SER A 359 -27.91 -7.16 6.06
C SER A 359 -28.44 -5.80 5.58
N ARG A 360 -28.98 -4.99 6.49
CA ARG A 360 -29.45 -3.62 6.17
C ARG A 360 -28.30 -2.69 5.80
N ALA A 361 -27.20 -2.77 6.53
CA ALA A 361 -26.03 -1.94 6.25
C ALA A 361 -25.38 -2.29 4.91
N LEU A 362 -25.32 -3.57 4.55
CA LEU A 362 -24.88 -4.01 3.22
C LEU A 362 -25.82 -3.49 2.12
N ALA A 363 -27.12 -3.55 2.33
CA ALA A 363 -28.10 -2.99 1.39
C ALA A 363 -27.87 -1.49 1.19
N ALA A 364 -27.69 -0.72 2.26
CA ALA A 364 -27.42 0.72 2.19
C ALA A 364 -26.11 1.03 1.45
N GLY A 365 -25.02 0.30 1.76
CA GLY A 365 -23.73 0.47 1.11
C GLY A 365 -23.73 0.09 -0.37
N THR A 366 -24.52 -0.89 -0.78
CA THR A 366 -24.62 -1.33 -2.17
C THR A 366 -25.47 -0.37 -3.01
N LEU A 367 -26.52 0.20 -2.41
CA LEU A 367 -27.39 1.18 -3.06
C LEU A 367 -26.81 2.59 -3.09
N ASN A 368 -25.63 2.81 -2.47
CA ASN A 368 -25.00 4.13 -2.29
C ASN A 368 -25.97 5.18 -1.67
N VAL A 369 -26.85 4.73 -0.79
CA VAL A 369 -27.80 5.60 -0.09
C VAL A 369 -27.15 6.10 1.18
N ASP A 370 -26.33 7.12 1.06
CA ASP A 370 -25.80 7.86 2.21
C ASP A 370 -26.29 9.31 2.12
N PHE A 371 -27.19 9.68 3.04
CA PHE A 371 -27.81 11.02 3.08
C PHE A 371 -27.00 12.05 3.88
N VAL A 372 -25.91 11.63 4.52
CA VAL A 372 -25.22 12.43 5.56
C VAL A 372 -23.83 12.88 5.11
N SER A 373 -23.19 12.18 4.18
CA SER A 373 -21.81 12.42 3.80
C SER A 373 -21.69 13.29 2.55
N ASP A 374 -20.59 14.05 2.47
CA ASP A 374 -20.20 14.75 1.24
C ASP A 374 -20.06 13.72 0.11
N PRO A 375 -20.75 13.91 -1.04
CA PRO A 375 -20.70 12.99 -2.18
C PRO A 375 -19.27 12.65 -2.65
N HIS A 376 -18.30 13.51 -2.40
CA HIS A 376 -16.91 13.30 -2.79
C HIS A 376 -16.10 12.42 -1.81
N SER A 377 -16.55 12.25 -0.56
CA SER A 377 -15.87 11.46 0.46
C SER A 377 -16.39 10.02 0.58
N VAL A 378 -17.62 9.77 0.16
CA VAL A 378 -18.31 8.46 0.30
C VAL A 378 -17.61 7.36 -0.50
N GLU A 379 -17.04 7.68 -1.65
CA GLU A 379 -16.48 6.68 -2.57
C GLU A 379 -15.08 6.21 -2.22
N ALA A 380 -14.36 6.98 -1.42
CA ALA A 380 -13.05 6.59 -0.93
C ALA A 380 -13.14 5.63 0.26
N ARG A 381 -14.23 5.69 1.02
CA ARG A 381 -14.41 4.92 2.27
C ARG A 381 -14.65 3.44 2.03
N PRO A 382 -14.37 2.58 3.04
CA PRO A 382 -14.73 1.17 3.00
C PRO A 382 -16.23 0.96 2.74
N LYS A 383 -16.59 -0.13 2.06
CA LYS A 383 -18.00 -0.47 1.71
C LYS A 383 -18.90 -0.66 2.92
N GLY A 384 -18.33 -0.97 4.07
CA GLY A 384 -19.01 -1.04 5.35
C GLY A 384 -18.00 -1.19 6.47
N VAL A 385 -18.36 -0.66 7.62
CA VAL A 385 -17.56 -0.77 8.85
C VAL A 385 -18.47 -1.24 9.96
N PHE A 386 -18.08 -2.33 10.63
CA PHE A 386 -18.85 -2.95 11.71
C PHE A 386 -17.98 -3.13 12.96
N PHE A 387 -18.59 -2.94 14.10
CA PHE A 387 -17.98 -3.25 15.38
C PHE A 387 -18.84 -4.29 16.12
N PHE A 388 -18.34 -5.52 16.20
CA PHE A 388 -19.02 -6.65 16.85
C PHE A 388 -18.55 -6.77 18.31
N ALA A 389 -19.39 -6.42 19.26
CA ALA A 389 -19.14 -6.59 20.69
C ALA A 389 -19.94 -7.78 21.23
N GLY A 390 -19.34 -8.57 22.09
CA GLY A 390 -20.03 -9.69 22.70
C GLY A 390 -19.09 -10.72 23.32
N PRO A 391 -19.62 -11.70 24.06
CA PRO A 391 -18.82 -12.74 24.68
C PRO A 391 -18.14 -13.64 23.65
N THR A 392 -17.21 -14.49 24.09
CA THR A 392 -16.54 -15.42 23.19
C THR A 392 -17.48 -16.53 22.72
N GLY A 393 -17.31 -17.01 21.47
CA GLY A 393 -18.06 -18.17 20.98
C GLY A 393 -19.50 -17.93 20.55
N VAL A 394 -19.99 -16.67 20.50
CA VAL A 394 -21.37 -16.33 20.10
C VAL A 394 -21.57 -16.15 18.61
N GLY A 395 -20.51 -16.26 17.79
CA GLY A 395 -20.63 -16.23 16.33
C GLY A 395 -20.08 -14.99 15.64
N LYS A 396 -19.36 -14.08 16.31
CA LYS A 396 -18.77 -12.85 15.72
C LYS A 396 -17.90 -13.16 14.50
N THR A 397 -16.90 -14.03 14.66
CA THR A 397 -16.00 -14.45 13.57
C THR A 397 -16.72 -15.29 12.51
N GLU A 398 -17.76 -16.06 12.91
CA GLU A 398 -18.57 -16.84 11.97
C GLU A 398 -19.41 -15.94 11.06
N LEU A 399 -19.94 -14.82 11.59
CA LEU A 399 -20.65 -13.83 10.78
C LEU A 399 -19.71 -13.17 9.77
N ALA A 400 -18.50 -12.81 10.17
CA ALA A 400 -17.49 -12.27 9.26
C ALA A 400 -17.13 -13.23 8.14
N ARG A 401 -16.98 -14.53 8.45
CA ARG A 401 -16.72 -15.59 7.45
C ARG A 401 -17.90 -15.78 6.51
N SER A 402 -19.13 -15.79 7.06
CA SER A 402 -20.34 -15.92 6.27
C SER A 402 -20.54 -14.75 5.32
N LEU A 403 -20.15 -13.53 5.73
CA LEU A 403 -20.15 -12.34 4.88
C LEU A 403 -19.15 -12.46 3.74
N SER A 404 -17.94 -12.95 4.01
CA SER A 404 -16.93 -13.17 2.97
C SER A 404 -17.42 -14.14 1.91
N ASP A 405 -18.00 -15.27 2.33
CA ASP A 405 -18.56 -16.26 1.42
C ASP A 405 -19.74 -15.70 0.61
N MET A 406 -20.65 -14.99 1.26
CA MET A 406 -21.81 -14.41 0.59
C MET A 406 -21.43 -13.32 -0.44
N ILE A 407 -20.45 -12.47 -0.14
CA ILE A 407 -20.06 -11.35 -1.00
C ILE A 407 -19.16 -11.82 -2.14
N PHE A 408 -18.16 -12.66 -1.83
CA PHE A 408 -17.06 -12.99 -2.74
C PHE A 408 -17.13 -14.42 -3.29
N ASP A 409 -18.09 -15.27 -2.86
CA ASP A 409 -18.12 -16.72 -3.13
C ASP A 409 -16.81 -17.43 -2.71
N ASP A 410 -16.06 -16.82 -1.76
CA ASP A 410 -14.76 -17.29 -1.33
C ASP A 410 -14.51 -16.95 0.15
N GLU A 411 -14.48 -17.97 1.00
CA GLU A 411 -14.11 -17.79 2.41
C GLU A 411 -12.65 -17.31 2.58
N THR A 412 -11.78 -17.51 1.57
CA THR A 412 -10.39 -17.04 1.60
C THR A 412 -10.24 -15.53 1.32
N ALA A 413 -11.33 -14.86 0.90
CA ALA A 413 -11.40 -13.41 0.83
C ALA A 413 -11.46 -12.76 2.23
N LEU A 414 -11.73 -13.54 3.29
CA LEU A 414 -11.58 -13.10 4.67
C LEU A 414 -10.09 -13.02 5.05
N THR A 415 -9.64 -11.83 5.38
CA THR A 415 -8.32 -11.62 5.99
C THR A 415 -8.49 -11.29 7.47
N ARG A 416 -7.98 -12.17 8.34
CA ARG A 416 -8.03 -12.00 9.79
C ARG A 416 -6.70 -11.50 10.31
N PHE A 417 -6.75 -10.42 11.08
CA PHE A 417 -5.66 -9.88 11.89
C PHE A 417 -5.99 -10.12 13.37
N ASP A 418 -5.16 -10.90 14.05
CA ASP A 418 -5.23 -11.05 15.50
C ASP A 418 -4.52 -9.85 16.14
N MET A 419 -5.32 -8.94 16.70
CA MET A 419 -4.81 -7.67 17.19
C MET A 419 -3.97 -7.81 18.47
N SER A 420 -4.02 -8.95 19.14
CA SER A 420 -3.12 -9.27 20.25
C SER A 420 -1.64 -9.34 19.82
N THR A 421 -1.38 -9.67 18.54
CA THR A 421 -0.02 -9.69 17.98
C THR A 421 0.54 -8.27 17.75
N PHE A 422 -0.29 -7.25 17.82
CA PHE A 422 0.06 -5.84 17.64
C PHE A 422 -0.09 -5.03 18.96
N ALA A 423 0.06 -5.69 20.10
CA ALA A 423 -0.05 -5.08 21.41
C ALA A 423 1.15 -4.18 21.79
N MET A 424 2.30 -4.35 21.16
CA MET A 424 3.51 -3.56 21.40
C MET A 424 3.75 -2.55 20.28
N GLU A 425 4.38 -1.42 20.58
CA GLU A 425 4.61 -0.31 19.65
C GLU A 425 5.33 -0.75 18.37
N HIS A 426 6.45 -1.46 18.48
CA HIS A 426 7.19 -1.99 17.32
C HIS A 426 6.40 -3.02 16.49
N ALA A 427 5.46 -3.74 17.10
CA ALA A 427 4.57 -4.62 16.37
C ALA A 427 3.50 -3.81 15.61
N ALA A 428 3.05 -2.70 16.18
CA ALA A 428 2.14 -1.77 15.51
C ALA A 428 2.79 -1.12 14.26
N GLU A 429 4.10 -0.83 14.32
CA GLU A 429 4.86 -0.37 13.15
C GLU A 429 4.90 -1.42 12.03
N ARG A 430 5.05 -2.71 12.37
CA ARG A 430 4.97 -3.79 11.38
C ARG A 430 3.60 -3.85 10.69
N PHE A 431 2.53 -3.49 11.39
CA PHE A 431 1.18 -3.48 10.83
C PHE A 431 1.02 -2.47 9.67
N THR A 432 1.63 -1.29 9.80
CA THR A 432 1.54 -0.20 8.81
C THR A 432 2.83 0.06 8.03
N GLY A 433 3.89 -0.68 8.30
CA GLY A 433 5.23 -0.48 7.75
C GLY A 433 6.13 0.36 8.65
N ALA A 434 7.34 -0.12 8.88
CA ALA A 434 8.34 0.59 9.66
C ALA A 434 8.82 1.85 8.91
N PRO A 435 9.15 2.94 9.63
CA PRO A 435 9.78 4.10 9.03
C PRO A 435 11.15 3.77 8.41
N PRO A 436 11.64 4.61 7.47
CA PRO A 436 12.97 4.46 6.91
C PRO A 436 14.06 4.38 7.99
N GLY A 437 15.01 3.46 7.81
CA GLY A 437 16.11 3.21 8.75
C GLY A 437 15.81 2.23 9.90
N TYR A 438 14.58 1.68 9.96
CA TYR A 438 14.24 0.63 10.93
C TYR A 438 14.24 -0.76 10.28
N VAL A 439 14.58 -1.79 11.08
CA VAL A 439 14.57 -3.18 10.62
C VAL A 439 13.18 -3.58 10.14
N GLY A 440 13.10 -4.05 8.90
CA GLY A 440 11.83 -4.47 8.29
C GLY A 440 11.14 -3.39 7.43
N HIS A 441 11.72 -2.20 7.28
CA HIS A 441 11.22 -1.15 6.39
C HIS A 441 10.95 -1.66 4.96
N GLU A 442 11.87 -2.42 4.37
CA GLU A 442 11.76 -2.96 3.00
C GLU A 442 10.54 -3.87 2.77
N ARG A 443 9.94 -4.39 3.83
CA ARG A 443 8.78 -5.29 3.74
C ARG A 443 7.45 -4.55 3.57
N GLY A 444 7.42 -3.24 3.88
CA GLY A 444 6.18 -2.47 3.96
C GLY A 444 5.25 -2.93 5.08
N GLY A 445 4.02 -2.43 5.11
CA GLY A 445 3.03 -2.80 6.12
C GLY A 445 2.28 -4.10 5.80
N GLU A 446 2.02 -4.93 6.83
CA GLU A 446 1.23 -6.15 6.65
C GLU A 446 -0.18 -5.85 6.12
N LEU A 447 -0.84 -4.82 6.67
CA LEU A 447 -2.18 -4.40 6.25
C LEU A 447 -2.17 -3.86 4.82
N THR A 448 -1.26 -2.93 4.50
CA THR A 448 -1.20 -2.31 3.17
C THR A 448 -0.86 -3.32 2.09
N ASN A 449 0.12 -4.21 2.34
CA ASN A 449 0.47 -5.30 1.42
C ASN A 449 -0.73 -6.22 1.14
N ARG A 450 -1.51 -6.54 2.19
CA ARG A 450 -2.66 -7.42 2.04
C ARG A 450 -3.77 -6.78 1.22
N VAL A 451 -4.10 -5.52 1.51
CA VAL A 451 -5.15 -4.77 0.78
C VAL A 451 -4.74 -4.52 -0.68
N MET A 452 -3.48 -4.18 -0.94
CA MET A 452 -2.99 -4.04 -2.31
C MET A 452 -3.03 -5.36 -3.10
N SER A 453 -2.76 -6.49 -2.44
CA SER A 453 -2.81 -7.80 -3.11
C SER A 453 -4.24 -8.34 -3.30
N LYS A 454 -5.17 -8.03 -2.39
CA LYS A 454 -6.58 -8.43 -2.41
C LYS A 454 -7.48 -7.29 -1.96
N PRO A 455 -7.77 -6.32 -2.83
CA PRO A 455 -8.59 -5.16 -2.48
C PRO A 455 -10.05 -5.53 -2.17
N PHE A 456 -10.60 -6.52 -2.88
CA PHE A 456 -11.92 -7.07 -2.63
C PHE A 456 -11.84 -8.11 -1.50
N SER A 457 -12.03 -7.68 -0.27
CA SER A 457 -11.86 -8.55 0.90
C SER A 457 -12.69 -8.10 2.10
N VAL A 458 -12.96 -9.04 3.00
CA VAL A 458 -13.39 -8.75 4.36
C VAL A 458 -12.17 -8.71 5.26
N LEU A 459 -11.92 -7.57 5.87
CA LEU A 459 -10.84 -7.36 6.83
C LEU A 459 -11.40 -7.50 8.23
N LEU A 460 -11.02 -8.56 8.93
CA LEU A 460 -11.44 -8.86 10.29
C LEU A 460 -10.30 -8.54 11.28
N PHE A 461 -10.49 -7.52 12.09
CA PHE A 461 -9.59 -7.15 13.18
C PHE A 461 -10.12 -7.72 14.49
N ASP A 462 -9.57 -8.88 14.88
CA ASP A 462 -10.08 -9.66 16.01
C ASP A 462 -9.43 -9.23 17.32
N GLU A 463 -10.24 -9.00 18.37
CA GLU A 463 -9.84 -8.53 19.69
C GLU A 463 -9.11 -7.18 19.65
N ILE A 464 -9.75 -6.19 19.01
CA ILE A 464 -9.16 -4.87 18.72
C ILE A 464 -8.65 -4.16 19.98
N GLU A 465 -9.29 -4.37 21.14
CA GLU A 465 -8.91 -3.82 22.43
C GLU A 465 -7.51 -4.20 22.92
N LYS A 466 -6.92 -5.25 22.32
CA LYS A 466 -5.58 -5.73 22.70
C LYS A 466 -4.47 -5.05 21.94
N SER A 467 -4.78 -4.28 20.89
CA SER A 467 -3.76 -3.60 20.09
C SER A 467 -3.17 -2.38 20.77
N HIS A 468 -1.97 -1.99 20.36
CA HIS A 468 -1.33 -0.76 20.80
C HIS A 468 -2.11 0.48 20.34
N GLY A 469 -2.07 1.56 21.12
CA GLY A 469 -2.81 2.81 20.85
C GLY A 469 -2.52 3.43 19.48
N SER A 470 -1.29 3.33 18.98
CA SER A 470 -0.88 3.86 17.67
C SER A 470 -1.61 3.22 16.47
N VAL A 471 -2.11 1.98 16.63
CA VAL A 471 -2.89 1.30 15.58
C VAL A 471 -4.23 2.01 15.35
N PHE A 472 -4.85 2.52 16.43
CA PHE A 472 -6.12 3.22 16.32
C PHE A 472 -6.01 4.53 15.53
N ASP A 473 -4.88 5.23 15.60
CA ASP A 473 -4.63 6.44 14.80
C ASP A 473 -4.61 6.13 13.29
N LYS A 474 -4.16 4.93 12.91
CA LYS A 474 -4.19 4.46 11.52
C LYS A 474 -5.60 4.09 11.07
N PHE A 475 -6.40 3.51 11.97
CA PHE A 475 -7.81 3.26 11.67
C PHE A 475 -8.60 4.56 11.50
N LEU A 476 -8.31 5.63 12.25
CA LEU A 476 -8.92 6.93 12.00
C LEU A 476 -8.69 7.37 10.55
N GLN A 477 -7.45 7.30 10.07
CA GLN A 477 -7.12 7.65 8.69
C GLN A 477 -7.85 6.77 7.66
N ILE A 478 -7.89 5.44 7.88
CA ILE A 478 -8.58 4.50 6.98
C ILE A 478 -10.09 4.81 6.92
N LEU A 479 -10.71 5.09 8.06
CA LEU A 479 -12.15 5.35 8.14
C LEU A 479 -12.54 6.72 7.60
N GLU A 480 -11.62 7.72 7.63
CA GLU A 480 -11.83 9.05 7.08
C GLU A 480 -11.53 9.13 5.59
N ASP A 481 -10.29 8.79 5.24
CA ASP A 481 -9.73 9.01 3.89
C ASP A 481 -9.90 7.79 2.98
N GLY A 482 -10.27 6.62 3.54
CA GLY A 482 -10.40 5.37 2.79
C GLY A 482 -9.08 4.81 2.27
N ARG A 483 -7.95 5.35 2.72
CA ARG A 483 -6.61 4.96 2.29
C ARG A 483 -5.60 4.98 3.45
N LEU A 484 -4.52 4.22 3.28
CA LEU A 484 -3.38 4.23 4.19
C LEU A 484 -2.10 4.14 3.38
N THR A 485 -1.16 5.05 3.66
CA THR A 485 0.18 5.02 3.06
C THR A 485 1.14 4.34 4.04
N ASP A 486 1.90 3.35 3.55
CA ASP A 486 2.88 2.61 4.35
C ASP A 486 4.23 3.33 4.47
N GLY A 487 5.15 2.73 5.24
CA GLY A 487 6.50 3.26 5.41
C GLY A 487 7.32 3.36 4.12
N LEU A 488 6.96 2.60 3.07
CA LEU A 488 7.57 2.67 1.73
C LEU A 488 6.95 3.74 0.83
N GLY A 489 5.98 4.52 1.33
CA GLY A 489 5.27 5.51 0.53
C GLY A 489 4.18 4.94 -0.39
N ARG A 490 3.88 3.62 -0.31
CA ARG A 490 2.84 2.97 -1.11
C ARG A 490 1.47 3.15 -0.46
N THR A 491 0.49 3.53 -1.25
CA THR A 491 -0.87 3.79 -0.75
C THR A 491 -1.81 2.62 -1.05
N ALA A 492 -2.41 2.07 -0.01
CA ALA A 492 -3.47 1.07 -0.10
C ALA A 492 -4.85 1.75 0.00
N TYR A 493 -5.80 1.35 -0.87
CA TYR A 493 -7.15 1.87 -0.93
C TYR A 493 -8.15 0.85 -0.39
N PHE A 494 -9.00 1.27 0.56
CA PHE A 494 -9.96 0.40 1.26
C PHE A 494 -11.39 0.48 0.70
N SER A 495 -11.60 1.23 -0.37
CA SER A 495 -12.92 1.48 -0.97
C SER A 495 -13.63 0.22 -1.49
N GLN A 496 -12.91 -0.89 -1.64
CA GLN A 496 -13.48 -2.18 -2.05
C GLN A 496 -13.51 -3.21 -0.92
N SER A 497 -13.13 -2.82 0.30
CA SER A 497 -13.07 -3.70 1.45
C SER A 497 -14.24 -3.49 2.40
N LEU A 498 -14.60 -4.55 3.13
CA LEU A 498 -15.48 -4.52 4.29
C LEU A 498 -14.64 -4.65 5.56
N ILE A 499 -14.80 -3.74 6.50
CA ILE A 499 -14.02 -3.74 7.75
C ILE A 499 -14.90 -4.23 8.90
N ILE A 500 -14.39 -5.18 9.66
CA ILE A 500 -15.06 -5.73 10.84
C ILE A 500 -14.09 -5.74 12.02
N PHE A 501 -14.44 -5.02 13.06
CA PHE A 501 -13.77 -5.10 14.35
C PHE A 501 -14.52 -6.06 15.26
N THR A 502 -13.83 -6.92 16.00
CA THR A 502 -14.44 -7.71 17.08
C THR A 502 -13.85 -7.33 18.42
N SER A 503 -14.67 -7.39 19.45
CA SER A 503 -14.27 -7.09 20.83
C SER A 503 -14.99 -7.98 21.82
N ASN A 504 -14.32 -8.24 22.95
CA ASN A 504 -14.87 -8.89 24.12
C ASN A 504 -15.06 -7.91 25.31
N ILE A 505 -14.90 -6.60 25.07
CA ILE A 505 -15.17 -5.55 26.08
C ILE A 505 -16.61 -5.71 26.55
N GLY A 506 -16.85 -5.68 27.86
CA GLY A 506 -18.17 -5.91 28.45
C GLY A 506 -18.48 -7.37 28.79
N ALA A 507 -17.63 -8.33 28.41
CA ALA A 507 -17.86 -9.74 28.75
C ALA A 507 -17.73 -10.02 30.25
N THR A 508 -16.83 -9.32 30.97
CA THR A 508 -16.61 -9.55 32.41
C THR A 508 -17.84 -9.19 33.26
N PRO A 509 -18.45 -7.99 33.14
CA PRO A 509 -19.68 -7.69 33.90
C PRO A 509 -20.86 -8.60 33.50
N LEU A 510 -20.96 -8.99 32.22
CA LEU A 510 -21.96 -9.97 31.77
C LEU A 510 -21.79 -11.31 32.48
N TYR A 511 -20.56 -11.83 32.57
CA TYR A 511 -20.28 -13.09 33.27
C TYR A 511 -20.64 -13.00 34.77
N ALA A 512 -20.44 -11.86 35.39
CA ALA A 512 -20.83 -11.64 36.78
C ALA A 512 -22.37 -11.75 36.98
N LEU A 513 -23.17 -11.24 36.03
CA LEU A 513 -24.64 -11.38 36.06
C LEU A 513 -25.05 -12.85 35.89
N LEU A 514 -24.47 -13.55 34.87
CA LEU A 514 -24.76 -14.96 34.63
C LEU A 514 -24.40 -15.84 35.83
N GLN A 515 -23.30 -15.56 36.54
CA GLN A 515 -22.91 -16.31 37.74
C GLN A 515 -23.89 -16.14 38.92
N LYS A 516 -24.63 -15.03 38.97
CA LYS A 516 -25.71 -14.83 39.95
C LYS A 516 -27.00 -15.56 39.59
N GLY A 517 -27.03 -16.23 38.44
CA GLY A 517 -28.20 -16.90 37.90
C GLY A 517 -29.18 -15.96 37.17
N GLU A 518 -28.75 -14.75 36.89
CA GLU A 518 -29.56 -13.77 36.15
C GLU A 518 -29.33 -13.99 34.63
N LEU A 519 -30.39 -14.17 33.87
CA LEU A 519 -30.35 -14.28 32.42
C LEU A 519 -30.89 -12.98 31.81
N PRO A 520 -30.02 -11.98 31.50
CA PRO A 520 -30.45 -10.68 31.01
C PRO A 520 -31.15 -10.79 29.66
N SER A 521 -32.08 -9.90 29.38
CA SER A 521 -32.70 -9.74 28.06
C SER A 521 -31.67 -9.28 27.02
N TYR A 522 -32.03 -9.40 25.73
CA TYR A 522 -31.14 -8.89 24.65
C TYR A 522 -30.87 -7.39 24.81
N ASP A 523 -31.90 -6.61 25.16
CA ASP A 523 -31.77 -5.15 25.30
C ASP A 523 -30.79 -4.78 26.43
N GLU A 524 -30.87 -5.46 27.59
CA GLU A 524 -29.91 -5.29 28.68
C GLU A 524 -28.49 -5.70 28.28
N VAL A 525 -28.32 -6.79 27.52
CA VAL A 525 -27.03 -7.21 26.99
C VAL A 525 -26.49 -6.16 26.02
N SER A 526 -27.34 -5.64 25.14
CA SER A 526 -26.95 -4.62 24.15
C SER A 526 -26.53 -3.31 24.81
N GLU A 527 -27.32 -2.81 25.78
CA GLU A 527 -26.99 -1.61 26.54
C GLU A 527 -25.67 -1.76 27.30
N LEU A 528 -25.46 -2.90 27.94
CA LEU A 528 -24.23 -3.21 28.66
C LEU A 528 -23.01 -3.12 27.71
N PHE A 529 -23.05 -3.81 26.57
CA PHE A 529 -21.92 -3.79 25.64
C PHE A 529 -21.69 -2.42 25.02
N GLN A 530 -22.74 -1.68 24.68
CA GLN A 530 -22.64 -0.32 24.15
C GLN A 530 -22.00 0.63 25.17
N HIS A 531 -22.43 0.54 26.44
CA HIS A 531 -21.86 1.33 27.51
C HIS A 531 -20.37 1.00 27.73
N GLU A 532 -20.04 -0.26 27.95
CA GLU A 532 -18.67 -0.71 28.23
C GLU A 532 -17.69 -0.38 27.09
N VAL A 533 -18.11 -0.58 25.83
CA VAL A 533 -17.30 -0.19 24.69
C VAL A 533 -17.11 1.32 24.63
N SER A 534 -18.16 2.10 24.82
CA SER A 534 -18.07 3.57 24.80
C SER A 534 -17.15 4.09 25.91
N GLU A 535 -17.28 3.54 27.12
CA GLU A 535 -16.42 3.89 28.26
C GLU A 535 -14.96 3.51 28.00
N HIS A 536 -14.70 2.32 27.46
CA HIS A 536 -13.35 1.87 27.12
C HIS A 536 -12.67 2.78 26.11
N PHE A 537 -13.38 3.16 25.04
CA PHE A 537 -12.85 4.08 24.02
C PHE A 537 -12.63 5.50 24.56
N ALA A 538 -13.48 5.97 25.46
CA ALA A 538 -13.35 7.29 26.06
C ALA A 538 -12.25 7.36 27.13
N THR A 539 -12.16 6.35 28.01
CA THR A 539 -11.30 6.41 29.20
C THR A 539 -9.95 5.71 29.01
N THR A 540 -9.95 4.49 28.44
CA THR A 540 -8.75 3.66 28.29
C THR A 540 -7.98 4.01 27.03
N LEU A 541 -8.65 4.01 25.88
CA LEU A 541 -8.03 4.32 24.60
C LEU A 541 -7.88 5.82 24.36
N LYS A 542 -8.72 6.64 24.98
CA LYS A 542 -8.80 8.09 24.78
C LYS A 542 -9.02 8.48 23.31
N ARG A 543 -9.85 7.70 22.59
CA ARG A 543 -10.18 7.85 21.18
C ARG A 543 -11.69 7.70 20.93
N PRO A 544 -12.54 8.51 21.60
CA PRO A 544 -14.01 8.41 21.44
C PRO A 544 -14.46 8.70 19.99
N GLU A 545 -13.68 9.47 19.22
CA GLU A 545 -13.95 9.82 17.84
C GLU A 545 -14.02 8.60 16.89
N LEU A 546 -13.32 7.51 17.21
CA LEU A 546 -13.37 6.28 16.40
C LEU A 546 -14.78 5.69 16.35
N LEU A 547 -15.48 5.65 17.47
CA LEU A 547 -16.85 5.11 17.51
C LEU A 547 -17.80 5.93 16.64
N GLY A 548 -17.62 7.26 16.61
CA GLY A 548 -18.41 8.15 15.76
C GLY A 548 -18.20 7.92 14.25
N ARG A 549 -17.08 7.27 13.86
CA ARG A 549 -16.77 6.94 12.46
C ARG A 549 -17.20 5.54 12.05
N ILE A 550 -17.57 4.69 13.00
CA ILE A 550 -18.17 3.38 12.76
C ILE A 550 -19.65 3.61 12.46
N GLY A 551 -20.00 3.76 11.19
CA GLY A 551 -21.31 4.24 10.71
C GLY A 551 -22.53 3.45 11.20
N ASN A 552 -22.33 2.17 11.56
CA ASN A 552 -23.42 1.29 12.05
C ASN A 552 -23.41 1.13 13.58
N GLY A 553 -22.54 1.84 14.28
CA GLY A 553 -22.39 1.74 15.74
C GLY A 553 -21.87 0.39 16.23
N VAL A 554 -22.02 0.17 17.52
CA VAL A 554 -21.64 -1.10 18.16
C VAL A 554 -22.78 -2.09 18.04
N LEU A 555 -22.53 -3.21 17.35
CA LEU A 555 -23.47 -4.32 17.23
C LEU A 555 -23.20 -5.35 18.35
N ALA A 556 -24.10 -5.39 19.32
CA ALA A 556 -24.02 -6.35 20.41
C ALA A 556 -24.47 -7.74 19.93
N PHE A 557 -23.64 -8.73 20.19
CA PHE A 557 -23.99 -10.15 20.05
C PHE A 557 -24.56 -10.67 21.35
N ASP A 558 -25.71 -11.28 21.25
CA ASP A 558 -26.39 -11.89 22.39
C ASP A 558 -25.60 -13.08 22.95
N ILE A 559 -25.89 -13.39 24.18
CA ILE A 559 -25.44 -14.65 24.79
C ILE A 559 -26.09 -15.84 24.07
N LEU A 560 -25.52 -17.02 24.25
CA LEU A 560 -26.16 -18.23 23.75
C LEU A 560 -27.43 -18.51 24.57
N ARG A 561 -28.59 -18.36 23.94
CA ARG A 561 -29.89 -18.69 24.53
C ARG A 561 -30.14 -20.19 24.50
N PRO A 562 -30.76 -20.77 25.56
CA PRO A 562 -31.04 -22.20 25.62
C PRO A 562 -31.83 -22.76 24.42
N GLU A 563 -32.77 -21.98 23.88
CA GLU A 563 -33.57 -22.35 22.70
C GLU A 563 -32.75 -22.52 21.43
N ASN A 564 -31.56 -21.93 21.34
CA ASN A 564 -30.69 -22.04 20.18
C ASN A 564 -29.71 -23.23 20.23
N ILE A 565 -29.56 -23.87 21.41
CA ILE A 565 -28.62 -24.98 21.62
C ILE A 565 -28.92 -26.15 20.65
N PRO A 566 -30.17 -26.62 20.47
CA PRO A 566 -30.46 -27.72 19.56
C PRO A 566 -30.04 -27.42 18.11
N ALA A 567 -30.33 -26.25 17.61
CA ALA A 567 -30.00 -25.88 16.24
C ALA A 567 -28.48 -25.77 16.01
N ILE A 568 -27.74 -25.24 16.97
CA ILE A 568 -26.27 -25.15 16.93
C ILE A 568 -25.64 -26.55 17.02
N THR A 569 -26.17 -27.39 17.91
CA THR A 569 -25.74 -28.79 18.04
C THR A 569 -25.94 -29.55 16.72
N ALA A 570 -27.11 -29.43 16.09
CA ALA A 570 -27.41 -30.06 14.80
C ALA A 570 -26.45 -29.52 13.69
N LYS A 571 -26.11 -28.24 13.70
CA LYS A 571 -25.10 -27.67 12.77
C LYS A 571 -23.74 -28.36 12.95
N PHE A 572 -23.23 -28.49 14.18
CA PHE A 572 -21.94 -29.12 14.44
C PHE A 572 -21.96 -30.63 14.16
N LEU A 573 -23.06 -31.34 14.46
CA LEU A 573 -23.19 -32.75 14.11
C LEU A 573 -23.13 -32.96 12.59
N ARG A 574 -23.78 -32.12 11.79
CA ARG A 574 -23.64 -32.14 10.33
C ARG A 574 -22.19 -31.98 9.87
N GLN A 575 -21.43 -31.08 10.51
CA GLN A 575 -20.01 -30.89 10.20
C GLN A 575 -19.17 -32.11 10.56
N ILE A 576 -19.44 -32.74 11.72
CA ILE A 576 -18.78 -33.97 12.15
C ILE A 576 -19.08 -35.11 11.16
N THR A 577 -20.35 -35.31 10.79
CA THR A 577 -20.77 -36.32 9.81
C THR A 577 -20.11 -36.11 8.45
N ALA A 578 -20.09 -34.85 7.94
CA ALA A 578 -19.43 -34.53 6.67
C ALA A 578 -17.91 -34.76 6.73
N SER A 579 -17.29 -34.50 7.88
CA SER A 579 -15.86 -34.76 8.07
C SER A 579 -15.55 -36.23 8.14
N ALA A 580 -16.37 -37.03 8.85
CA ALA A 580 -16.25 -38.48 8.94
C ALA A 580 -16.46 -39.15 7.57
N ALA A 581 -17.45 -38.70 6.79
CA ALA A 581 -17.71 -39.22 5.44
C ALA A 581 -16.51 -39.03 4.50
N ARG A 582 -15.80 -37.93 4.60
CA ARG A 582 -14.53 -37.70 3.84
C ARG A 582 -13.43 -38.68 4.21
N ALA A 583 -13.47 -39.21 5.44
CA ALA A 583 -12.55 -40.24 5.91
C ALA A 583 -13.06 -41.68 5.63
N GLY A 584 -14.17 -41.85 4.91
CA GLY A 584 -14.78 -43.17 4.62
C GLY A 584 -15.57 -43.73 5.79
N ILE A 585 -15.96 -42.93 6.76
CA ILE A 585 -16.74 -43.31 7.93
C ILE A 585 -18.16 -42.78 7.78
N GLU A 586 -19.15 -43.69 7.73
CA GLU A 586 -20.56 -43.35 7.73
C GLU A 586 -21.09 -43.32 9.17
N LEU A 587 -21.64 -42.16 9.60
CA LEU A 587 -22.16 -41.99 10.95
C LEU A 587 -23.68 -42.04 10.97
N ASP A 588 -24.21 -42.96 11.76
CA ASP A 588 -25.62 -43.01 12.16
C ASP A 588 -25.73 -42.38 13.56
N LEU A 589 -26.16 -41.12 13.62
CA LEU A 589 -26.22 -40.33 14.85
C LEU A 589 -27.65 -40.29 15.40
N GLU A 590 -27.83 -40.72 16.63
CA GLU A 590 -29.09 -40.48 17.34
C GLU A 590 -29.14 -39.01 17.82
N GLN A 591 -29.59 -38.14 16.92
CA GLN A 591 -29.49 -36.67 17.12
C GLN A 591 -30.25 -36.19 18.35
N GLU A 592 -31.39 -36.82 18.70
CA GLU A 592 -32.20 -36.40 19.84
C GLU A 592 -31.46 -36.63 21.16
N SER A 593 -30.88 -37.80 21.36
CA SER A 593 -30.14 -38.12 22.59
C SER A 593 -28.89 -37.26 22.74
N ILE A 594 -28.14 -37.09 21.66
CA ILE A 594 -26.94 -36.24 21.67
C ILE A 594 -27.31 -34.79 21.97
N THR A 595 -28.38 -34.26 21.35
CA THR A 595 -28.86 -32.89 21.59
C THR A 595 -29.33 -32.68 23.02
N ALA A 596 -30.06 -33.65 23.58
CA ALA A 596 -30.49 -33.59 24.98
C ALA A 596 -29.29 -33.61 25.95
N GLY A 597 -28.28 -34.44 25.69
CA GLY A 597 -27.05 -34.50 26.48
C GLY A 597 -26.25 -33.18 26.42
N VAL A 598 -26.13 -32.57 25.23
CA VAL A 598 -25.50 -31.26 25.07
C VAL A 598 -26.31 -30.18 25.81
N ALA A 599 -27.64 -30.14 25.65
CA ALA A 599 -28.50 -29.19 26.33
C ALA A 599 -28.43 -29.31 27.86
N GLN A 600 -28.31 -30.51 28.38
CA GLN A 600 -28.09 -30.80 29.80
C GLN A 600 -26.74 -30.20 30.28
N ALA A 601 -25.66 -30.47 29.57
CA ALA A 601 -24.32 -29.96 29.88
C ALA A 601 -24.24 -28.42 29.80
N MET A 602 -25.02 -27.82 28.93
CA MET A 602 -25.11 -26.36 28.74
C MET A 602 -26.00 -25.64 29.75
N ARG A 603 -26.64 -26.35 30.72
CA ARG A 603 -27.43 -25.68 31.78
C ARG A 603 -26.59 -24.91 32.78
N ASP A 604 -25.29 -25.21 32.89
CA ASP A 604 -24.38 -24.42 33.73
C ASP A 604 -24.20 -23.02 33.13
N PRO A 605 -24.45 -21.95 33.89
CA PRO A 605 -24.22 -20.58 33.42
C PRO A 605 -22.81 -20.33 32.87
N ARG A 606 -21.81 -21.05 33.39
CA ARG A 606 -20.43 -20.97 32.88
C ARG A 606 -20.31 -21.50 31.44
N SER A 607 -21.05 -22.57 31.15
CA SER A 607 -21.10 -23.15 29.79
C SER A 607 -21.80 -22.22 28.81
N LEU A 608 -22.91 -21.59 29.21
CA LEU A 608 -23.60 -20.54 28.43
C LEU A 608 -22.70 -19.37 28.10
N ALA A 609 -21.86 -18.96 29.07
CA ALA A 609 -20.91 -17.85 28.90
C ALA A 609 -19.83 -18.12 27.81
N LEU A 610 -19.49 -19.39 27.55
CA LEU A 610 -18.54 -19.82 26.52
C LEU A 610 -19.19 -20.02 25.14
N GLY A 611 -20.52 -19.96 25.08
CA GLY A 611 -21.30 -20.00 23.85
C GLY A 611 -21.11 -21.27 23.02
N GLY A 612 -21.19 -21.15 21.69
CA GLY A 612 -21.07 -22.28 20.76
C GLY A 612 -19.70 -22.96 20.80
N ARG A 613 -18.66 -22.31 21.35
CA ARG A 613 -17.35 -22.96 21.54
C ARG A 613 -17.44 -24.09 22.57
N GLU A 614 -18.23 -23.92 23.64
CA GLU A 614 -18.43 -24.98 24.62
C GLU A 614 -19.27 -26.12 24.05
N ILE A 615 -20.31 -25.83 23.26
CA ILE A 615 -21.05 -26.91 22.54
C ILE A 615 -20.07 -27.75 21.71
N ARG A 616 -19.16 -27.12 21.00
CA ARG A 616 -18.15 -27.84 20.22
C ARG A 616 -17.23 -28.67 21.11
N ASN A 617 -16.77 -28.14 22.23
CA ASN A 617 -15.94 -28.88 23.19
C ASN A 617 -16.68 -30.07 23.79
N ILE A 618 -17.97 -29.93 24.11
CA ILE A 618 -18.81 -31.01 24.59
C ILE A 618 -18.89 -32.09 23.50
N LEU A 619 -19.22 -31.76 22.26
CA LEU A 619 -19.31 -32.71 21.16
C LEU A 619 -17.96 -33.35 20.84
N ASP A 620 -16.85 -32.64 20.97
CA ASP A 620 -15.51 -33.23 20.82
C ASP A 620 -15.25 -34.32 21.86
N ARG A 621 -15.61 -34.08 23.13
CA ARG A 621 -15.42 -35.01 24.25
C ARG A 621 -16.44 -36.14 24.23
N SER A 622 -17.70 -35.85 23.93
CA SER A 622 -18.79 -36.81 24.04
C SER A 622 -19.04 -37.64 22.77
N VAL A 623 -18.70 -37.16 21.61
CA VAL A 623 -19.00 -37.79 20.31
C VAL A 623 -17.73 -38.14 19.54
N ARG A 624 -16.85 -37.14 19.28
CA ARG A 624 -15.69 -37.31 18.40
C ARG A 624 -14.60 -38.20 19.05
N ALA A 625 -14.24 -37.95 20.29
CA ALA A 625 -13.21 -38.76 20.97
C ALA A 625 -13.62 -40.23 21.08
N PRO A 626 -14.84 -40.59 21.54
CA PRO A 626 -15.29 -42.00 21.58
C PRO A 626 -15.30 -42.68 20.20
N LEU A 627 -15.66 -41.92 19.14
CA LEU A 627 -15.60 -42.47 17.78
C LEU A 627 -14.14 -42.81 17.40
N ILE A 628 -13.20 -41.95 17.68
CA ILE A 628 -11.77 -42.21 17.42
C ILE A 628 -11.29 -43.43 18.22
N ASP A 629 -11.63 -43.52 19.51
CA ASP A 629 -11.26 -44.63 20.37
C ASP A 629 -11.81 -45.96 19.85
N CYS A 630 -13.06 -45.95 19.38
CA CYS A 630 -13.69 -47.15 18.78
C CYS A 630 -13.00 -47.56 17.46
N VAL A 631 -12.69 -46.59 16.59
CA VAL A 631 -11.97 -46.84 15.33
C VAL A 631 -10.58 -47.43 15.60
N VAL A 632 -9.87 -46.89 16.59
CA VAL A 632 -8.55 -47.39 16.99
C VAL A 632 -8.64 -48.78 17.60
N ALA A 633 -9.58 -49.01 18.52
CA ALA A 633 -9.76 -50.30 19.19
C ALA A 633 -10.19 -51.44 18.23
N THR A 634 -11.03 -51.13 17.25
CA THR A 634 -11.52 -52.11 16.28
C THR A 634 -10.63 -52.31 15.07
N GLY A 635 -9.66 -51.39 14.84
CA GLY A 635 -8.83 -51.33 13.64
C GLY A 635 -9.60 -50.98 12.34
N ARG A 636 -10.91 -50.71 12.43
CA ARG A 636 -11.78 -50.38 11.29
C ARG A 636 -11.66 -48.94 10.94
N ARG A 637 -10.83 -48.59 9.94
CA ARG A 637 -10.62 -47.21 9.46
C ARG A 637 -11.76 -46.70 8.60
N THR A 638 -12.64 -47.58 8.10
CA THR A 638 -13.80 -47.26 7.25
C THR A 638 -14.98 -48.09 7.70
N GLY A 639 -16.20 -47.68 7.35
CA GLY A 639 -17.42 -48.42 7.66
C GLY A 639 -18.47 -47.55 8.35
N ARG A 640 -19.57 -48.21 8.75
CA ARG A 640 -20.69 -47.55 9.40
C ARG A 640 -20.58 -47.68 10.92
N PHE A 641 -20.81 -46.57 11.63
CA PHE A 641 -20.79 -46.49 13.10
C PHE A 641 -22.06 -45.82 13.59
N ARG A 642 -22.74 -46.43 14.58
CA ARG A 642 -23.87 -45.84 15.28
C ARG A 642 -23.39 -45.18 16.58
N LEU A 643 -23.88 -43.97 16.86
CA LEU A 643 -23.56 -43.20 18.06
C LEU A 643 -24.85 -42.81 18.78
N GLU A 644 -24.90 -43.13 20.05
CA GLU A 644 -25.99 -42.80 20.99
C GLU A 644 -25.37 -42.16 22.24
N LEU A 645 -26.00 -41.10 22.79
CA LEU A 645 -25.58 -40.50 24.07
C LEU A 645 -26.70 -40.74 25.11
N PRO A 646 -26.64 -41.85 25.88
CA PRO A 646 -27.63 -42.15 26.92
C PRO A 646 -27.66 -41.04 27.99
N GLU A 647 -28.82 -40.80 28.58
CA GLU A 647 -29.03 -39.75 29.61
C GLU A 647 -28.15 -39.90 30.86
N ASP A 648 -27.75 -41.14 31.18
CA ASP A 648 -26.89 -41.46 32.31
C ASP A 648 -25.39 -41.35 32.03
N ARG A 649 -25.01 -40.95 30.80
CA ARG A 649 -23.62 -40.87 30.35
C ARG A 649 -23.25 -39.51 29.79
N THR A 650 -21.99 -39.17 29.96
CA THR A 650 -21.38 -37.95 29.38
C THR A 650 -20.65 -38.24 28.05
N VAL A 651 -20.56 -39.50 27.65
CA VAL A 651 -19.81 -40.00 26.50
C VAL A 651 -20.69 -40.93 25.67
N ALA A 652 -20.69 -40.76 24.37
CA ALA A 652 -21.49 -41.56 23.44
C ALA A 652 -21.04 -43.03 23.42
N LEU A 653 -22.01 -43.92 23.33
CA LEU A 653 -21.79 -45.31 22.97
C LEU A 653 -21.58 -45.39 21.45
N VAL A 654 -20.46 -45.95 21.03
CA VAL A 654 -20.11 -46.12 19.61
C VAL A 654 -20.15 -47.60 19.26
N THR A 655 -21.03 -47.95 18.35
CA THR A 655 -21.20 -49.34 17.92
C THR A 655 -20.88 -49.48 16.42
N PRO A 656 -19.85 -50.27 16.04
CA PRO A 656 -19.61 -50.57 14.63
C PRO A 656 -20.81 -51.35 14.07
N GLN A 657 -21.29 -50.89 12.93
CA GLN A 657 -22.35 -51.59 12.20
C GLN A 657 -21.73 -52.54 11.16
N PRO A 658 -22.40 -53.65 10.78
CA PRO A 658 -21.89 -54.62 9.81
C PRO A 658 -21.64 -54.04 8.41
#